data_edcac0a95be5254cd775945643b03c59
#
_entry.id   edcac0a95be5254cd775945643b03c59
#
_cell.length_a   1.000
_cell.length_b   1.000
_cell.length_c   1.000
_cell.angle_alpha   90.00
_cell.angle_beta   90.00
_cell.angle_gamma   90.00
#
_symmetry.space_group_name_H-M   'P 1'
#
loop_
_entity.id
_entity.type
_entity.pdbx_description
1 polymer ?
#
loop_
_entity_poly.entity_id
_entity_poly.type
_entity_poly.pdbx_seq_one_letter_code
_entity_poly.pdbx_strand_id
1 'polypeptide(L)'
;MFEITRLTVEHLAAGCVTDCSAPRIGFSLSSDRQGAQLADAELTVGDWSAHVTSGQSAAYVGPALLPFTTYSVRLNATDDAGETATATTAFETGRMETPWKGRWISDPSYHFTEAKVSPVPMVFRKEITTNKPIARARLYATAMGIYEAELNGQKLGEQYFAPGFTSYKSYLQYQTYDITALLTGVDTLIFTVAGGWAVGSFVFTRKNRVTADRQALLAELRIEYTDGTTETIGTDATWQVSESGPVRMADLYDGETYDATQEISDWHNAAPETLKVTPAITADYGAPVKAHEVRKPVAVMTAPDGETIYDFGQNLAGVVRIKFNGKAGQVVTVRHAEILNPDGSLNTTFLRTAKATATYTCRDGEQTYSPRFSYMGFRYAGVKGVDAKDLEIEAVALYSDVEHSGSFRCSDEMLNKLQSNITWGAKSNFVDIPTDCPQRDERMGWTGDIAVFSPTALYNFELSRFLEKWLRDVKAEQLPTGGIPNTVPVQGYGFPATMPEMAVDWWGDACVLVPWALYEATGSLDVLRMMYPTMQKYVKACCFWAGFGIGKHRYIWHTPSVLHFGDWVAPDVPKMSQWQARSKYTATASLCNTSGTLAKIARILGKTEDAAKYKELSRKVADAYCGVLTDGNGKTKEEFQTAYVLPLYLNMFPENVKAKAAENLVKLVEKNDYKIGTGFPGTPYILFALADNGHADTAYKMLLNTQCPSWLYEVRVGATTVWERWDGLDENGECPIGDDGDRHDDLVQPLRQRRGGRVPLPPRAGCGAHRGRVPQVQVCAGGRRRHHRG
;
A
#
# COMPACT_ATOMS: atom_id res chain seq x y z
N MET A 1 2.41 -33.04 18.14
CA MET A 1 2.01 -31.90 19.01
C MET A 1 1.06 -31.02 18.19
N PHE A 2 -0.12 -30.74 18.73
CA PHE A 2 -1.11 -29.83 18.16
C PHE A 2 -1.04 -28.50 18.89
N GLU A 3 -0.98 -27.37 18.17
CA GLU A 3 -0.79 -26.05 18.76
C GLU A 3 -1.57 -24.96 18.00
N ILE A 4 -1.93 -23.88 18.73
CA ILE A 4 -2.44 -22.63 18.17
C ILE A 4 -1.24 -21.70 17.97
N THR A 5 -0.81 -21.53 16.74
CA THR A 5 0.37 -20.71 16.40
C THR A 5 0.05 -19.22 16.37
N ARG A 6 -1.21 -18.84 16.17
CA ARG A 6 -1.66 -17.44 16.15
C ARG A 6 -3.11 -17.36 16.62
N LEU A 7 -3.41 -16.37 17.46
CA LEU A 7 -4.77 -15.93 17.84
C LEU A 7 -4.83 -14.40 17.68
N THR A 8 -5.80 -13.90 16.93
CA THR A 8 -5.89 -12.46 16.57
C THR A 8 -7.29 -11.93 16.75
N VAL A 9 -7.39 -10.62 16.99
CA VAL A 9 -8.63 -9.85 16.86
C VAL A 9 -8.42 -8.78 15.79
N GLU A 10 -9.32 -8.72 14.80
CA GLU A 10 -9.18 -7.84 13.62
C GLU A 10 -7.76 -7.90 13.01
N HIS A 11 -7.21 -9.13 12.88
CA HIS A 11 -5.88 -9.47 12.37
C HIS A 11 -4.68 -9.07 13.25
N LEU A 12 -4.88 -8.49 14.43
CA LEU A 12 -3.82 -8.16 15.39
C LEU A 12 -3.72 -9.24 16.50
N ALA A 13 -2.49 -9.67 16.77
CA ALA A 13 -2.23 -10.63 17.85
C ALA A 13 -2.32 -10.00 19.24
N ALA A 14 -2.03 -8.69 19.34
CA ALA A 14 -2.11 -7.92 20.60
C ALA A 14 -2.41 -6.45 20.30
N GLY A 15 -2.82 -5.69 21.33
CA GLY A 15 -3.01 -4.23 21.25
C GLY A 15 -4.15 -3.76 20.35
N CYS A 16 -5.09 -4.64 20.00
CA CYS A 16 -6.22 -4.25 19.15
C CYS A 16 -7.17 -3.32 19.91
N VAL A 17 -7.37 -2.10 19.37
CA VAL A 17 -8.49 -1.22 19.74
C VAL A 17 -9.45 -1.16 18.55
N THR A 18 -10.75 -1.38 18.76
CA THR A 18 -11.71 -1.44 17.66
C THR A 18 -13.06 -0.83 18.03
N ASP A 19 -13.69 -0.15 17.05
CA ASP A 19 -15.09 0.30 17.12
C ASP A 19 -16.05 -0.73 16.48
N CYS A 20 -15.54 -1.87 16.03
CA CYS A 20 -16.36 -2.91 15.43
C CYS A 20 -17.25 -3.58 16.49
N SER A 21 -18.57 -3.56 16.28
CA SER A 21 -19.53 -4.22 17.17
C SER A 21 -19.49 -5.75 17.06
N ALA A 22 -18.90 -6.31 16.01
CA ALA A 22 -18.77 -7.73 15.76
C ALA A 22 -17.32 -8.04 15.29
N PRO A 23 -16.30 -7.86 16.17
CA PRO A 23 -14.91 -8.07 15.77
C PRO A 23 -14.64 -9.51 15.35
N ARG A 24 -13.75 -9.68 14.38
CA ARG A 24 -13.34 -11.00 13.88
C ARG A 24 -12.19 -11.53 14.73
N ILE A 25 -12.36 -12.76 15.21
CA ILE A 25 -11.33 -13.51 15.90
C ILE A 25 -10.73 -14.50 14.91
N GLY A 26 -9.47 -14.32 14.55
CA GLY A 26 -8.72 -15.20 13.66
C GLY A 26 -7.78 -16.12 14.43
N PHE A 27 -7.51 -17.32 13.91
CA PHE A 27 -6.54 -18.23 14.51
C PHE A 27 -5.84 -19.09 13.45
N SER A 28 -4.64 -19.57 13.78
CA SER A 28 -3.88 -20.51 12.96
C SER A 28 -3.47 -21.69 13.82
N LEU A 29 -3.55 -22.90 13.24
CA LEU A 29 -3.25 -24.16 13.90
C LEU A 29 -2.07 -24.86 13.23
N SER A 30 -1.25 -25.58 13.98
CA SER A 30 -0.18 -26.44 13.50
C SER A 30 -0.26 -27.80 14.18
N SER A 31 0.16 -28.86 13.49
CA SER A 31 0.28 -30.21 14.05
C SER A 31 1.43 -30.97 13.39
N ASP A 32 2.19 -31.75 14.17
CA ASP A 32 3.19 -32.68 13.66
C ASP A 32 2.54 -33.86 12.92
N ARG A 33 1.28 -34.10 13.14
CA ARG A 33 0.51 -35.16 12.49
C ARG A 33 0.07 -34.71 11.09
N GLN A 34 0.52 -35.42 10.08
CA GLN A 34 0.10 -35.17 8.71
C GLN A 34 -1.40 -35.43 8.54
N GLY A 35 -2.12 -34.42 8.00
CA GLY A 35 -3.56 -34.54 7.74
C GLY A 35 -4.45 -34.28 8.95
N ALA A 36 -3.91 -33.83 10.10
CA ALA A 36 -4.70 -33.39 11.24
C ALA A 36 -5.77 -32.36 10.84
N GLN A 37 -6.96 -32.51 11.38
CA GLN A 37 -8.10 -31.63 11.14
C GLN A 37 -8.59 -31.03 12.45
N LEU A 38 -9.10 -29.81 12.43
CA LEU A 38 -9.83 -29.24 13.56
C LEU A 38 -11.15 -30.01 13.73
N ALA A 39 -11.35 -30.62 14.89
CA ALA A 39 -12.60 -31.27 15.25
C ALA A 39 -13.57 -30.27 15.92
N ASP A 40 -13.05 -29.47 16.85
CA ASP A 40 -13.82 -28.44 17.56
C ASP A 40 -12.89 -27.32 18.05
N ALA A 41 -13.42 -26.12 18.16
CA ALA A 41 -12.78 -25.03 18.87
C ALA A 41 -13.82 -24.23 19.66
N GLU A 42 -13.63 -24.13 20.96
CA GLU A 42 -14.41 -23.26 21.83
C GLU A 42 -13.75 -21.89 21.91
N LEU A 43 -14.44 -20.92 21.38
CA LEU A 43 -14.03 -19.50 21.44
C LEU A 43 -14.81 -18.80 22.54
N THR A 44 -14.08 -18.19 23.51
CA THR A 44 -14.67 -17.38 24.58
C THR A 44 -14.23 -15.92 24.45
N VAL A 45 -15.16 -14.98 24.56
CA VAL A 45 -14.93 -13.53 24.60
C VAL A 45 -15.69 -12.94 25.79
N GLY A 46 -14.97 -12.54 26.84
CA GLY A 46 -15.61 -12.20 28.12
C GLY A 46 -16.45 -13.36 28.65
N ASP A 47 -17.75 -13.13 28.83
CA ASP A 47 -18.72 -14.15 29.32
C ASP A 47 -19.44 -14.91 28.18
N TRP A 48 -19.16 -14.58 26.92
CA TRP A 48 -19.76 -15.22 25.75
C TRP A 48 -18.87 -16.34 25.23
N SER A 49 -19.43 -17.46 24.82
CA SER A 49 -18.72 -18.52 24.13
C SER A 49 -19.48 -19.06 22.92
N ALA A 50 -18.75 -19.61 21.96
CA ALA A 50 -19.26 -20.28 20.77
C ALA A 50 -18.33 -21.39 20.30
N HIS A 51 -18.87 -22.40 19.63
CA HIS A 51 -18.09 -23.43 18.97
C HIS A 51 -17.86 -23.12 17.51
N VAL A 52 -16.63 -23.33 17.08
CA VAL A 52 -16.17 -23.13 15.69
C VAL A 52 -15.63 -24.47 15.18
N THR A 53 -16.37 -25.12 14.30
CA THR A 53 -16.00 -26.44 13.75
C THR A 53 -15.35 -26.38 12.37
N SER A 54 -15.29 -25.23 11.76
CA SER A 54 -14.66 -25.04 10.45
C SER A 54 -14.16 -23.60 10.25
N GLY A 55 -13.13 -23.46 9.46
CA GLY A 55 -12.53 -22.15 9.15
C GLY A 55 -11.40 -21.76 10.11
N GLN A 56 -10.80 -20.59 9.85
CA GLN A 56 -9.69 -20.02 10.63
C GLN A 56 -10.08 -18.69 11.29
N SER A 57 -11.36 -18.35 11.27
CA SER A 57 -11.88 -17.14 11.91
C SER A 57 -13.36 -17.28 12.25
N ALA A 58 -13.78 -16.54 13.29
CA ALA A 58 -15.17 -16.39 13.68
C ALA A 58 -15.48 -14.92 13.97
N ALA A 59 -16.64 -14.44 13.56
CA ALA A 59 -17.14 -13.14 13.99
C ALA A 59 -17.75 -13.26 15.39
N TYR A 60 -17.51 -12.26 16.24
CA TYR A 60 -18.22 -12.13 17.49
C TYR A 60 -19.71 -11.88 17.23
N VAL A 61 -20.58 -12.71 17.83
CA VAL A 61 -22.05 -12.60 17.73
C VAL A 61 -22.73 -12.64 19.12
N GLY A 62 -21.96 -12.30 20.15
CA GLY A 62 -22.42 -12.23 21.53
C GLY A 62 -23.23 -10.96 21.86
N PRO A 63 -23.47 -10.70 23.16
CA PRO A 63 -24.10 -9.45 23.62
C PRO A 63 -23.38 -8.21 23.11
N ALA A 64 -24.09 -7.07 23.01
CA ALA A 64 -23.52 -5.82 22.57
C ALA A 64 -22.28 -5.44 23.40
N LEU A 65 -21.17 -5.17 22.72
CA LEU A 65 -19.94 -4.72 23.33
C LEU A 65 -20.12 -3.30 23.90
N LEU A 66 -19.56 -3.05 25.08
CA LEU A 66 -19.57 -1.74 25.71
C LEU A 66 -18.36 -0.90 25.23
N PRO A 67 -18.50 0.40 25.05
CA PRO A 67 -17.35 1.26 24.69
C PRO A 67 -16.31 1.28 25.83
N PHE A 68 -15.06 1.58 25.48
CA PHE A 68 -13.93 1.75 26.41
C PHE A 68 -13.67 0.53 27.32
N THR A 69 -13.98 -0.67 26.85
CA THR A 69 -13.94 -1.89 27.66
C THR A 69 -12.92 -2.88 27.10
N THR A 70 -12.15 -3.50 28.00
CA THR A 70 -11.22 -4.58 27.62
C THR A 70 -11.92 -5.93 27.72
N TYR A 71 -11.81 -6.74 26.68
CA TYR A 71 -12.35 -8.09 26.59
C TYR A 71 -11.21 -9.09 26.44
N SER A 72 -11.20 -10.11 27.31
CA SER A 72 -10.33 -11.27 27.15
C SER A 72 -10.88 -12.18 26.05
N VAL A 73 -10.00 -12.77 25.27
CA VAL A 73 -10.31 -13.76 24.24
C VAL A 73 -9.54 -15.03 24.53
N ARG A 74 -10.24 -16.18 24.60
CA ARG A 74 -9.64 -17.50 24.79
C ARG A 74 -10.13 -18.45 23.71
N LEU A 75 -9.22 -19.22 23.14
CA LEU A 75 -9.51 -20.27 22.19
C LEU A 75 -8.99 -21.59 22.76
N ASN A 76 -9.87 -22.57 22.89
CA ASN A 76 -9.55 -23.99 23.21
C ASN A 76 -9.85 -24.79 21.94
N ALA A 77 -8.83 -25.34 21.28
CA ALA A 77 -8.99 -26.12 20.05
C ALA A 77 -8.69 -27.61 20.30
N THR A 78 -9.42 -28.47 19.64
CA THR A 78 -9.24 -29.93 19.68
C THR A 78 -9.15 -30.46 18.26
N ASP A 79 -8.16 -31.30 17.97
CA ASP A 79 -8.01 -31.95 16.68
C ASP A 79 -8.83 -33.26 16.59
N ASP A 80 -8.87 -33.87 15.40
CA ASP A 80 -9.57 -35.12 15.11
C ASP A 80 -8.93 -36.37 15.78
N ALA A 81 -7.78 -36.25 16.44
CA ALA A 81 -7.18 -37.26 17.29
C ALA A 81 -7.43 -37.01 18.80
N GLY A 82 -8.06 -35.88 19.15
CA GLY A 82 -8.34 -35.52 20.55
C GLY A 82 -7.19 -34.76 21.22
N GLU A 83 -6.14 -34.31 20.47
CA GLU A 83 -5.12 -33.43 21.02
C GLU A 83 -5.69 -32.02 21.19
N THR A 84 -5.37 -31.36 22.30
CA THR A 84 -5.91 -30.05 22.64
C THR A 84 -4.83 -28.99 22.71
N ALA A 85 -5.18 -27.74 22.31
CA ALA A 85 -4.34 -26.55 22.44
C ALA A 85 -5.17 -25.37 22.95
N THR A 86 -4.55 -24.50 23.73
CA THR A 86 -5.18 -23.26 24.24
C THR A 86 -4.33 -22.04 23.95
N ALA A 87 -4.98 -20.95 23.53
CA ALA A 87 -4.33 -19.64 23.41
C ALA A 87 -5.23 -18.54 23.97
N THR A 88 -4.63 -17.43 24.39
CA THR A 88 -5.36 -16.27 24.92
C THR A 88 -4.80 -14.98 24.32
N THR A 89 -5.67 -13.99 24.09
CA THR A 89 -5.35 -12.61 23.76
C THR A 89 -6.40 -11.67 24.38
N ALA A 90 -6.33 -10.40 24.10
CA ALA A 90 -7.32 -9.43 24.52
C ALA A 90 -7.47 -8.33 23.46
N PHE A 91 -8.62 -7.66 23.46
CA PHE A 91 -8.83 -6.43 22.69
C PHE A 91 -9.56 -5.40 23.56
N GLU A 92 -9.49 -4.17 23.13
CA GLU A 92 -10.20 -3.04 23.74
C GLU A 92 -11.21 -2.50 22.74
N THR A 93 -12.44 -2.24 23.18
CA THR A 93 -13.35 -1.41 22.39
C THR A 93 -12.94 0.05 22.54
N GLY A 94 -12.89 0.74 21.40
CA GLY A 94 -12.62 2.17 21.37
C GLY A 94 -13.84 2.98 21.80
N ARG A 95 -14.07 4.06 21.07
CA ARG A 95 -15.20 4.98 21.37
C ARG A 95 -16.55 4.42 20.92
N MET A 96 -16.53 3.54 19.91
CA MET A 96 -17.73 3.06 19.25
C MET A 96 -18.65 4.23 18.83
N GLU A 97 -19.92 4.23 19.23
CA GLU A 97 -20.87 5.32 18.94
C GLU A 97 -20.89 6.44 20.00
N THR A 98 -19.95 6.42 20.97
CA THR A 98 -19.90 7.45 22.01
C THR A 98 -19.50 8.80 21.41
N PRO A 99 -20.33 9.85 21.55
CA PRO A 99 -20.01 11.17 21.02
C PRO A 99 -18.74 11.74 21.63
N TRP A 100 -17.97 12.48 20.84
CA TRP A 100 -16.82 13.24 21.31
C TRP A 100 -17.30 14.39 22.24
N LYS A 101 -16.66 14.54 23.39
CA LYS A 101 -16.80 15.74 24.24
C LYS A 101 -15.90 16.86 23.75
N GLY A 102 -14.73 16.51 23.19
CA GLY A 102 -13.85 17.43 22.49
C GLY A 102 -14.47 18.00 21.23
N ARG A 103 -13.98 19.15 20.79
CA ARG A 103 -14.35 19.83 19.54
C ARG A 103 -13.11 19.98 18.69
N TRP A 104 -13.29 20.04 17.36
CA TRP A 104 -12.23 20.45 16.47
C TRP A 104 -11.73 21.83 16.86
N ILE A 105 -10.43 22.00 17.03
CA ILE A 105 -9.76 23.26 17.30
C ILE A 105 -8.67 23.54 16.29
N SER A 106 -8.44 24.83 16.01
CA SER A 106 -7.39 25.31 15.11
C SER A 106 -6.88 26.66 15.59
N ASP A 107 -5.90 27.22 14.87
CA ASP A 107 -5.40 28.57 15.12
C ASP A 107 -6.33 29.62 14.53
N PRO A 108 -6.95 30.50 15.33
CA PRO A 108 -7.82 31.58 14.84
C PRO A 108 -7.03 32.66 14.06
N SER A 109 -5.72 32.77 14.30
CA SER A 109 -4.87 33.77 13.65
C SER A 109 -4.30 33.31 12.31
N TYR A 110 -4.51 32.04 11.95
CA TYR A 110 -3.99 31.46 10.70
C TYR A 110 -4.47 32.23 9.48
N HIS A 111 -3.53 32.66 8.67
CA HIS A 111 -3.79 33.32 7.38
C HIS A 111 -3.18 32.53 6.23
N PHE A 112 -3.98 32.23 5.25
CA PHE A 112 -3.51 31.60 4.01
C PHE A 112 -2.66 32.57 3.20
N THR A 113 -1.38 32.28 3.04
CA THR A 113 -0.42 33.19 2.37
C THR A 113 -0.07 32.77 0.96
N GLU A 114 -0.01 31.48 0.66
CA GLU A 114 0.50 31.00 -0.64
C GLU A 114 -0.22 29.72 -1.12
N ALA A 115 -0.68 29.76 -2.39
CA ALA A 115 -1.15 28.57 -3.08
C ALA A 115 0.03 27.64 -3.39
N LYS A 116 -0.20 26.33 -3.38
CA LYS A 116 0.78 25.27 -3.67
C LYS A 116 1.89 25.07 -2.63
N VAL A 117 1.88 25.77 -1.52
CA VAL A 117 2.82 25.62 -0.42
C VAL A 117 2.11 24.98 0.77
N SER A 118 2.74 23.99 1.39
CA SER A 118 2.22 23.40 2.64
C SER A 118 2.27 24.42 3.77
N PRO A 119 1.27 24.49 4.65
CA PRO A 119 1.25 25.43 5.76
C PRO A 119 2.33 25.08 6.80
N VAL A 120 2.74 26.06 7.58
CA VAL A 120 3.59 25.85 8.77
C VAL A 120 2.85 24.93 9.74
N PRO A 121 3.54 23.93 10.34
CA PRO A 121 2.92 23.09 11.36
C PRO A 121 2.45 23.89 12.58
N MET A 122 1.25 23.55 13.06
CA MET A 122 0.69 24.11 14.30
C MET A 122 1.07 23.25 15.49
N VAL A 123 1.44 23.89 16.59
CA VAL A 123 1.70 23.20 17.86
C VAL A 123 0.59 23.54 18.84
N PHE A 124 -0.12 22.52 19.33
CA PHE A 124 -1.17 22.64 20.34
C PHE A 124 -0.65 22.17 21.70
N ARG A 125 -1.06 22.84 22.78
CA ARG A 125 -0.64 22.52 24.15
C ARG A 125 -1.82 22.52 25.13
N LYS A 126 -1.78 21.55 26.07
CA LYS A 126 -2.70 21.49 27.21
C LYS A 126 -1.95 21.05 28.46
N GLU A 127 -2.05 21.79 29.53
CA GLU A 127 -1.68 21.36 30.85
C GLU A 127 -2.79 20.49 31.47
N ILE A 128 -2.42 19.37 32.06
CA ILE A 128 -3.33 18.39 32.66
C ILE A 128 -2.93 18.29 34.14
N THR A 129 -3.90 18.35 35.02
CA THR A 129 -3.67 18.13 36.45
C THR A 129 -4.54 17.00 36.94
N THR A 130 -3.95 15.97 37.52
CA THR A 130 -4.63 14.83 38.11
C THR A 130 -4.31 14.72 39.58
N ASN A 131 -5.36 14.67 40.44
CA ASN A 131 -5.23 14.72 41.90
C ASN A 131 -5.64 13.41 42.57
N LYS A 132 -5.97 12.39 41.83
CA LYS A 132 -6.42 11.07 42.30
C LYS A 132 -5.56 9.96 41.73
N PRO A 133 -5.43 8.81 42.42
CA PRO A 133 -4.77 7.64 41.84
C PRO A 133 -5.50 7.14 40.57
N ILE A 134 -4.72 6.97 39.51
CA ILE A 134 -5.22 6.59 38.17
C ILE A 134 -5.25 5.08 38.06
N ALA A 135 -6.38 4.51 37.65
CA ALA A 135 -6.52 3.10 37.29
C ALA A 135 -6.20 2.89 35.80
N ARG A 136 -6.67 3.81 34.93
CA ARG A 136 -6.46 3.72 33.49
C ARG A 136 -6.60 5.09 32.84
N ALA A 137 -5.75 5.38 31.86
CA ALA A 137 -5.83 6.60 31.06
C ALA A 137 -5.63 6.29 29.57
N ARG A 138 -6.56 6.74 28.73
CA ARG A 138 -6.53 6.58 27.27
C ARG A 138 -6.68 7.92 26.59
N LEU A 139 -5.73 8.24 25.73
CA LEU A 139 -5.78 9.41 24.85
C LEU A 139 -6.25 8.97 23.47
N TYR A 140 -7.37 9.50 23.01
CA TYR A 140 -7.93 9.34 21.67
C TYR A 140 -7.63 10.59 20.88
N ALA A 141 -7.01 10.50 19.71
CA ALA A 141 -6.61 11.68 18.93
C ALA A 141 -6.72 11.46 17.43
N THR A 142 -7.08 12.53 16.73
CA THR A 142 -7.07 12.60 15.25
C THR A 142 -6.83 14.04 14.81
N ALA A 143 -6.47 14.24 13.53
CA ALA A 143 -6.22 15.58 12.99
C ALA A 143 -6.67 15.71 11.52
N MET A 144 -6.99 16.93 11.12
CA MET A 144 -6.93 17.33 9.72
C MET A 144 -5.51 17.79 9.40
N GLY A 145 -4.72 16.88 8.90
CA GLY A 145 -3.26 16.93 8.72
C GLY A 145 -2.63 15.61 9.12
N ILE A 146 -1.34 15.63 9.38
CA ILE A 146 -0.61 14.53 10.03
C ILE A 146 -0.02 15.05 11.35
N TYR A 147 -0.01 14.23 12.40
CA TYR A 147 0.38 14.71 13.72
C TYR A 147 1.33 13.78 14.47
N GLU A 148 2.07 14.33 15.39
CA GLU A 148 2.71 13.64 16.49
C GLU A 148 2.20 14.19 17.84
N ALA A 149 2.08 13.31 18.83
CA ALA A 149 1.71 13.66 20.21
C ALA A 149 2.87 13.39 21.16
N GLU A 150 3.05 14.28 22.14
CA GLU A 150 4.07 14.18 23.17
C GLU A 150 3.45 14.44 24.54
N LEU A 151 3.88 13.69 25.55
CA LEU A 151 3.55 13.93 26.95
C LEU A 151 4.85 14.20 27.73
N ASN A 152 4.98 15.37 28.34
CA ASN A 152 6.18 15.80 29.07
C ASN A 152 7.48 15.70 28.24
N GLY A 153 7.38 15.96 26.89
CA GLY A 153 8.48 15.87 25.96
C GLY A 153 8.81 14.44 25.48
N GLN A 154 8.05 13.44 25.90
CA GLN A 154 8.16 12.07 25.40
C GLN A 154 7.13 11.82 24.30
N LYS A 155 7.59 11.39 23.11
CA LYS A 155 6.69 11.02 22.00
C LYS A 155 5.80 9.85 22.40
N LEU A 156 4.51 9.95 22.05
CA LEU A 156 3.50 8.91 22.26
C LEU A 156 3.39 8.03 20.99
N GLY A 157 3.55 6.73 21.19
CA GLY A 157 3.49 5.75 20.11
C GLY A 157 4.70 5.78 19.17
N GLU A 158 4.71 4.84 18.22
CA GLU A 158 5.79 4.65 17.24
C GLU A 158 5.37 5.02 15.81
N GLN A 159 4.10 5.34 15.63
CA GLN A 159 3.51 5.61 14.32
C GLN A 159 4.04 6.92 13.72
N TYR A 160 4.31 6.89 12.42
CA TYR A 160 4.51 8.05 11.57
C TYR A 160 3.21 8.38 10.83
N PHE A 161 3.00 9.66 10.53
CA PHE A 161 1.91 10.17 9.68
C PHE A 161 0.49 9.87 10.18
N ALA A 162 0.30 9.72 11.51
CA ALA A 162 -1.04 9.64 12.09
C ALA A 162 -1.87 10.89 11.69
N PRO A 163 -3.17 10.78 11.43
CA PRO A 163 -4.07 9.63 11.56
C PRO A 163 -4.07 8.69 10.36
N GLY A 164 -3.22 8.91 9.36
CA GLY A 164 -3.16 8.13 8.13
C GLY A 164 -3.95 8.76 6.97
N PHE A 165 -3.82 8.17 5.78
CA PHE A 165 -4.45 8.61 4.55
C PHE A 165 -5.70 7.77 4.24
N THR A 166 -6.87 8.36 4.42
CA THR A 166 -8.18 7.76 4.14
C THR A 166 -9.00 8.65 3.22
N SER A 167 -10.15 8.19 2.79
CA SER A 167 -11.16 9.01 2.12
C SER A 167 -11.78 9.99 3.10
N TYR A 168 -11.07 11.08 3.41
CA TYR A 168 -11.41 12.07 4.46
C TYR A 168 -12.81 12.70 4.30
N LYS A 169 -13.44 12.59 3.14
CA LYS A 169 -14.83 12.98 2.95
C LYS A 169 -15.80 11.99 3.59
N SER A 170 -15.39 10.73 3.71
CA SER A 170 -16.22 9.62 4.19
C SER A 170 -15.90 9.24 5.62
N TYR A 171 -14.62 9.07 5.94
CA TYR A 171 -14.18 8.72 7.28
C TYR A 171 -12.75 9.18 7.57
N LEU A 172 -12.46 9.31 8.86
CA LEU A 172 -11.16 9.65 9.42
C LEU A 172 -10.88 8.71 10.59
N GLN A 173 -9.65 8.27 10.74
CA GLN A 173 -9.24 7.39 11.83
C GLN A 173 -8.79 8.20 13.05
N TYR A 174 -8.97 7.66 14.26
CA TYR A 174 -8.34 8.15 15.46
C TYR A 174 -7.40 7.08 16.04
N GLN A 175 -6.28 7.53 16.60
CA GLN A 175 -5.35 6.68 17.34
C GLN A 175 -5.72 6.65 18.81
N THR A 176 -5.38 5.55 19.48
CA THR A 176 -5.55 5.36 20.91
C THR A 176 -4.19 5.13 21.56
N TYR A 177 -3.85 5.95 22.55
CA TYR A 177 -2.59 5.82 23.30
C TYR A 177 -2.89 5.46 24.74
N ASP A 178 -2.24 4.43 25.26
CA ASP A 178 -2.21 4.13 26.69
C ASP A 178 -1.17 5.02 27.36
N ILE A 179 -1.62 5.99 28.14
CA ILE A 179 -0.76 6.91 28.88
C ILE A 179 -0.87 6.74 30.39
N THR A 180 -1.45 5.63 30.85
CA THR A 180 -1.73 5.36 32.27
C THR A 180 -0.47 5.51 33.14
N ALA A 181 0.64 4.90 32.71
CA ALA A 181 1.92 4.92 33.46
C ALA A 181 2.74 6.19 33.22
N LEU A 182 2.33 7.06 32.30
CA LEU A 182 3.08 8.26 31.91
C LEU A 182 2.60 9.53 32.65
N LEU A 183 1.38 9.50 33.20
CA LEU A 183 0.84 10.63 33.97
C LEU A 183 1.49 10.72 35.36
N THR A 184 1.97 11.90 35.69
CA THR A 184 2.74 12.19 36.96
C THR A 184 2.00 13.12 37.93
N GLY A 185 0.85 13.64 37.51
CA GLY A 185 0.03 14.53 38.36
C GLY A 185 -0.11 15.94 37.77
N VAL A 186 0.99 16.54 37.30
CA VAL A 186 0.98 17.78 36.50
C VAL A 186 1.76 17.51 35.23
N ASP A 187 1.05 17.44 34.10
CA ASP A 187 1.57 16.94 32.85
C ASP A 187 1.26 17.91 31.71
N THR A 188 2.16 18.01 30.75
CA THR A 188 1.99 18.83 29.55
C THR A 188 1.81 17.93 28.33
N LEU A 189 0.65 17.99 27.71
CA LEU A 189 0.32 17.31 26.46
C LEU A 189 0.53 18.27 25.29
N ILE A 190 1.33 17.84 24.30
CA ILE A 190 1.66 18.62 23.10
C ILE A 190 1.29 17.80 21.86
N PHE A 191 0.70 18.47 20.87
CA PHE A 191 0.52 17.95 19.51
C PHE A 191 1.16 18.88 18.51
N THR A 192 2.01 18.33 17.63
CA THR A 192 2.46 19.05 16.43
C THR A 192 1.67 18.51 15.23
N VAL A 193 0.97 19.39 14.52
CA VAL A 193 0.11 19.03 13.38
C VAL A 193 0.64 19.69 12.12
N ALA A 194 1.13 18.88 11.17
CA ALA A 194 1.56 19.34 9.84
C ALA A 194 0.45 19.14 8.79
N GLY A 195 0.61 19.73 7.61
CA GLY A 195 -0.41 19.72 6.56
C GLY A 195 -0.78 18.33 6.04
N GLY A 196 0.23 17.47 5.84
CA GLY A 196 0.04 16.10 5.34
C GLY A 196 -0.82 16.03 4.08
N TRP A 197 -1.59 14.94 3.96
CA TRP A 197 -2.50 14.73 2.81
C TRP A 197 -3.77 15.60 2.85
N ALA A 198 -4.22 16.05 4.01
CA ALA A 198 -5.49 16.79 4.15
C ALA A 198 -5.37 18.26 3.75
N VAL A 199 -4.25 18.89 4.08
CA VAL A 199 -4.03 20.35 3.97
C VAL A 199 -2.77 20.67 3.18
N GLY A 200 -1.75 19.81 3.22
CA GLY A 200 -0.48 19.98 2.53
C GLY A 200 -0.60 19.96 1.01
N SER A 201 0.48 20.30 0.31
CA SER A 201 0.53 20.22 -1.15
C SER A 201 0.65 18.76 -1.59
N PHE A 202 -0.11 18.37 -2.61
CA PHE A 202 -0.19 17.00 -3.04
C PHE A 202 -0.39 16.87 -4.56
N VAL A 203 0.04 15.75 -5.14
CA VAL A 203 0.14 15.43 -6.57
C VAL A 203 0.95 16.43 -7.41
N PHE A 204 1.28 16.09 -8.65
CA PHE A 204 2.08 16.91 -9.57
C PHE A 204 1.47 18.30 -9.89
N THR A 205 0.21 18.52 -9.59
CA THR A 205 -0.40 19.87 -9.67
C THR A 205 -0.16 20.71 -8.42
N ARG A 206 0.45 20.15 -7.38
CA ARG A 206 0.76 20.79 -6.10
C ARG A 206 -0.47 21.47 -5.46
N LYS A 207 -1.67 20.90 -5.64
CA LYS A 207 -2.86 21.38 -4.96
C LYS A 207 -2.72 21.16 -3.46
N ASN A 208 -3.13 22.17 -2.70
CA ASN A 208 -3.20 22.10 -1.25
C ASN A 208 -4.59 22.48 -0.76
N ARG A 209 -4.86 22.27 0.52
CA ARG A 209 -6.15 22.62 1.19
C ARG A 209 -7.37 22.02 0.49
N VAL A 210 -7.23 20.82 -0.04
CA VAL A 210 -8.30 20.16 -0.80
C VAL A 210 -9.40 19.69 0.14
N THR A 211 -9.03 19.16 1.29
CA THR A 211 -9.99 18.62 2.28
C THR A 211 -10.34 19.61 3.36
N ALA A 212 -9.37 20.35 3.90
CA ALA A 212 -9.55 21.36 4.91
C ALA A 212 -8.75 22.63 4.56
N ASP A 213 -9.16 23.79 5.04
CA ASP A 213 -8.49 25.07 4.78
C ASP A 213 -7.20 25.21 5.58
N ARG A 214 -7.17 24.59 6.78
CA ARG A 214 -6.06 24.63 7.73
C ARG A 214 -6.00 23.33 8.52
N GLN A 215 -4.91 23.12 9.24
CA GLN A 215 -4.78 22.03 10.19
C GLN A 215 -5.81 22.19 11.32
N ALA A 216 -6.33 21.08 11.83
CA ALA A 216 -7.19 21.06 12.99
C ALA A 216 -6.93 19.80 13.83
N LEU A 217 -7.09 19.92 15.14
CA LEU A 217 -6.90 18.85 16.11
C LEU A 217 -8.24 18.50 16.78
N LEU A 218 -8.49 17.20 16.96
CA LEU A 218 -9.53 16.67 17.84
C LEU A 218 -8.91 15.61 18.74
N ALA A 219 -8.90 15.85 20.04
CA ALA A 219 -8.36 14.90 21.01
C ALA A 219 -9.23 14.83 22.26
N GLU A 220 -9.18 13.70 22.94
CA GLU A 220 -9.90 13.44 24.18
C GLU A 220 -9.13 12.47 25.06
N LEU A 221 -8.75 12.91 26.26
CA LEU A 221 -8.16 12.10 27.30
C LEU A 221 -9.25 11.63 28.26
N ARG A 222 -9.43 10.31 28.36
CA ARG A 222 -10.31 9.65 29.31
C ARG A 222 -9.49 9.04 30.43
N ILE A 223 -9.75 9.44 31.67
CA ILE A 223 -9.08 8.98 32.88
C ILE A 223 -10.10 8.26 33.75
N GLU A 224 -9.78 7.04 34.14
CA GLU A 224 -10.52 6.25 35.10
C GLU A 224 -9.69 6.19 36.39
N TYR A 225 -10.28 6.64 37.50
CA TYR A 225 -9.61 6.66 38.81
C TYR A 225 -9.90 5.38 39.60
N THR A 226 -9.04 5.06 40.55
CA THR A 226 -9.19 3.86 41.38
C THR A 226 -10.42 3.88 42.29
N ASP A 227 -11.03 5.08 42.50
CA ASP A 227 -12.30 5.24 43.20
C ASP A 227 -13.53 4.96 42.31
N GLY A 228 -13.33 4.54 41.05
CA GLY A 228 -14.38 4.27 40.09
C GLY A 228 -14.94 5.50 39.37
N THR A 229 -14.45 6.71 39.70
CA THR A 229 -14.86 7.93 38.98
C THR A 229 -14.13 8.05 37.65
N THR A 230 -14.73 8.73 36.67
CA THR A 230 -14.16 8.98 35.36
C THR A 230 -14.13 10.47 35.06
N GLU A 231 -13.00 10.93 34.48
CA GLU A 231 -12.82 12.29 33.98
C GLU A 231 -12.55 12.23 32.47
N THR A 232 -12.98 13.25 31.76
CA THR A 232 -12.71 13.38 30.32
C THR A 232 -12.30 14.80 29.99
N ILE A 233 -11.10 14.98 29.46
CA ILE A 233 -10.51 16.25 29.01
C ILE A 233 -10.48 16.23 27.49
N GLY A 234 -11.33 17.05 26.85
CA GLY A 234 -11.39 17.18 25.38
C GLY A 234 -10.71 18.44 24.87
N THR A 235 -10.48 18.50 23.57
CA THR A 235 -10.05 19.72 22.88
C THR A 235 -11.16 20.77 22.93
N ASP A 236 -10.80 21.98 23.33
CA ASP A 236 -11.70 23.16 23.43
C ASP A 236 -10.90 24.47 23.37
N ALA A 237 -11.58 25.60 23.58
CA ALA A 237 -10.96 26.93 23.58
C ALA A 237 -9.99 27.21 24.76
N THR A 238 -9.82 26.29 25.70
CA THR A 238 -8.81 26.39 26.78
C THR A 238 -7.45 25.81 26.37
N TRP A 239 -7.35 25.17 25.22
CA TRP A 239 -6.10 24.76 24.64
C TRP A 239 -5.37 25.97 24.07
N GLN A 240 -4.04 25.89 24.06
CA GLN A 240 -3.20 26.90 23.42
C GLN A 240 -2.64 26.39 22.11
N VAL A 241 -2.42 27.29 21.16
CA VAL A 241 -1.83 27.02 19.86
C VAL A 241 -0.74 28.03 19.52
N SER A 242 0.25 27.61 18.73
CA SER A 242 1.31 28.48 18.20
C SER A 242 1.81 27.92 16.85
N GLU A 243 2.21 28.80 15.93
CA GLU A 243 2.92 28.49 14.69
C GLU A 243 4.44 28.75 14.79
N SER A 244 4.95 29.11 15.97
CA SER A 244 6.36 29.42 16.21
C SER A 244 7.24 28.22 16.56
N GLY A 245 6.75 26.97 16.37
CA GLY A 245 7.50 25.77 16.68
C GLY A 245 8.76 25.56 15.80
N PRO A 246 9.67 24.65 16.21
CA PRO A 246 10.94 24.39 15.50
C PRO A 246 10.76 23.83 14.09
N VAL A 247 9.67 23.15 13.78
CA VAL A 247 9.34 22.69 12.41
C VAL A 247 8.79 23.88 11.63
N ARG A 248 9.63 24.46 10.77
CA ARG A 248 9.30 25.68 10.00
C ARG A 248 8.63 25.39 8.66
N MET A 249 8.83 24.20 8.12
CA MET A 249 8.19 23.71 6.92
C MET A 249 8.11 22.19 7.00
N ALA A 250 6.97 21.62 6.62
CA ALA A 250 6.79 20.18 6.46
C ALA A 250 5.88 19.90 5.26
N ASP A 251 6.44 19.21 4.27
CA ASP A 251 5.76 18.84 3.03
C ASP A 251 6.17 17.42 2.64
N LEU A 252 5.22 16.60 2.22
CA LEU A 252 5.49 15.20 1.86
C LEU A 252 6.49 15.06 0.72
N TYR A 253 6.57 16.05 -0.20
CA TYR A 253 7.45 16.01 -1.36
C TYR A 253 8.71 16.85 -1.18
N ASP A 254 8.56 18.07 -0.62
CA ASP A 254 9.68 18.99 -0.48
C ASP A 254 10.57 18.62 0.71
N GLY A 255 10.02 18.01 1.74
CA GLY A 255 10.75 17.57 2.91
C GLY A 255 10.42 18.37 4.17
N GLU A 256 11.44 18.64 5.00
CA GLU A 256 11.24 19.32 6.28
C GLU A 256 12.35 20.35 6.53
N THR A 257 11.95 21.53 7.01
CA THR A 257 12.88 22.54 7.55
C THR A 257 12.68 22.63 9.06
N TYR A 258 13.76 22.39 9.80
CA TYR A 258 13.77 22.38 11.26
C TYR A 258 14.79 23.41 11.77
N ASP A 259 14.38 24.27 12.71
CA ASP A 259 15.26 25.23 13.37
C ASP A 259 15.35 24.90 14.87
N ALA A 260 16.48 24.29 15.27
CA ALA A 260 16.73 23.88 16.65
C ALA A 260 17.00 25.05 17.60
N THR A 261 17.19 26.26 17.06
CA THR A 261 17.31 27.49 17.87
C THR A 261 15.95 28.08 18.24
N GLN A 262 14.90 27.64 17.57
CA GLN A 262 13.57 28.16 17.75
C GLN A 262 12.90 27.57 19.00
N GLU A 263 12.51 28.44 19.92
CA GLU A 263 11.64 28.10 21.03
C GLU A 263 10.17 28.38 20.65
N ILE A 264 9.25 27.54 21.14
CA ILE A 264 7.84 27.75 20.90
C ILE A 264 7.36 28.92 21.74
N SER A 265 7.00 30.02 21.09
CA SER A 265 6.52 31.26 21.68
C SER A 265 5.11 31.60 21.15
N ASP A 266 4.65 32.80 21.42
CA ASP A 266 3.39 33.39 20.89
C ASP A 266 2.14 32.48 21.10
N TRP A 267 2.12 31.80 22.26
CA TRP A 267 1.01 30.98 22.67
C TRP A 267 -0.27 31.82 22.85
N HIS A 268 -1.31 31.43 22.17
CA HIS A 268 -2.64 32.00 22.29
C HIS A 268 -3.72 30.92 22.31
N ASN A 269 -4.95 31.25 22.68
CA ASN A 269 -6.02 30.28 22.79
C ASN A 269 -6.42 29.78 21.39
N ALA A 270 -6.51 28.46 21.26
CA ALA A 270 -7.10 27.83 20.08
C ALA A 270 -8.61 28.19 20.02
N ALA A 271 -9.16 28.14 18.81
CA ALA A 271 -10.58 28.36 18.59
C ALA A 271 -11.26 27.10 18.00
N PRO A 272 -12.56 26.91 18.28
CA PRO A 272 -13.33 25.88 17.60
C PRO A 272 -13.29 26.07 16.08
N GLU A 273 -13.03 24.96 15.35
CA GLU A 273 -12.96 24.93 13.89
C GLU A 273 -14.16 24.19 13.31
N THR A 274 -14.69 24.69 12.19
CA THR A 274 -15.73 24.01 11.42
C THR A 274 -15.12 23.45 10.15
N LEU A 275 -15.02 22.13 10.07
CA LEU A 275 -14.44 21.46 8.93
C LEU A 275 -15.30 21.63 7.67
N LYS A 276 -14.67 21.65 6.50
CA LYS A 276 -15.33 21.56 5.18
C LYS A 276 -16.05 20.23 4.94
N VAL A 277 -15.61 19.18 5.63
CA VAL A 277 -16.13 17.81 5.52
C VAL A 277 -16.52 17.28 6.88
N THR A 278 -17.49 16.39 6.94
CA THR A 278 -17.95 15.75 8.18
C THR A 278 -17.75 14.24 8.11
N PRO A 279 -16.48 13.75 8.18
CA PRO A 279 -16.21 12.33 8.14
C PRO A 279 -16.75 11.61 9.39
N ALA A 280 -17.12 10.34 9.24
CA ALA A 280 -17.24 9.45 10.38
C ALA A 280 -15.85 9.27 11.02
N ILE A 281 -15.73 9.40 12.34
CA ILE A 281 -14.46 9.22 13.04
C ILE A 281 -14.48 7.82 13.67
N THR A 282 -13.54 6.94 13.25
CA THR A 282 -13.49 5.53 13.64
C THR A 282 -12.13 5.17 14.23
N ALA A 283 -12.09 4.11 15.04
CA ALA A 283 -10.82 3.58 15.53
C ALA A 283 -9.88 3.23 14.37
N ASP A 284 -8.58 3.38 14.61
CA ASP A 284 -7.52 3.06 13.66
C ASP A 284 -7.63 1.62 13.15
N TYR A 285 -7.71 1.47 11.85
CA TYR A 285 -7.76 0.20 11.16
C TYR A 285 -6.81 0.24 9.97
N GLY A 286 -5.76 -0.50 10.01
CA GLY A 286 -4.70 -0.49 9.01
C GLY A 286 -3.41 -1.02 9.61
N ALA A 287 -2.35 -0.97 8.85
CA ALA A 287 -1.00 -1.21 9.32
C ALA A 287 -0.33 0.15 9.49
N PRO A 288 -0.02 0.59 10.71
CA PRO A 288 0.58 1.90 10.95
C PRO A 288 1.96 1.99 10.28
N VAL A 289 2.31 3.15 9.75
CA VAL A 289 3.67 3.39 9.25
C VAL A 289 4.61 3.50 10.43
N LYS A 290 5.68 2.69 10.44
CA LYS A 290 6.71 2.67 11.48
C LYS A 290 8.11 2.76 10.89
N ALA A 291 9.09 3.04 11.76
CA ALA A 291 10.50 2.87 11.45
C ALA A 291 10.87 1.38 11.58
N HIS A 292 11.60 0.87 10.60
CA HIS A 292 12.00 -0.53 10.53
C HIS A 292 13.53 -0.66 10.42
N GLU A 293 14.06 -1.08 9.27
CA GLU A 293 15.50 -1.30 9.11
C GLU A 293 16.28 0.01 9.12
N VAL A 294 17.40 -0.01 9.83
CA VAL A 294 18.40 1.06 9.84
C VAL A 294 19.61 0.62 8.99
N ARG A 295 20.04 1.47 8.07
CA ARG A 295 21.18 1.21 7.20
C ARG A 295 22.25 2.27 7.35
N LYS A 296 23.50 1.79 7.58
CA LYS A 296 24.68 2.63 7.53
C LYS A 296 25.17 2.77 6.08
N PRO A 297 25.85 3.86 5.73
CA PRO A 297 26.47 4.00 4.42
C PRO A 297 27.46 2.87 4.14
N VAL A 298 27.41 2.33 2.93
CA VAL A 298 28.39 1.34 2.41
C VAL A 298 29.53 2.03 1.65
N ALA A 299 29.32 3.28 1.21
CA ALA A 299 30.34 4.12 0.60
C ALA A 299 30.07 5.60 0.89
N VAL A 300 31.15 6.39 0.89
CA VAL A 300 31.14 7.85 1.00
C VAL A 300 32.01 8.41 -0.10
N MET A 301 31.52 9.41 -0.83
CA MET A 301 32.19 10.06 -1.94
C MET A 301 31.94 11.57 -1.92
N THR A 302 32.69 12.32 -2.72
CA THR A 302 32.49 13.76 -2.83
C THR A 302 32.10 14.10 -4.26
N ALA A 303 30.98 14.77 -4.42
CA ALA A 303 30.52 15.28 -5.72
C ALA A 303 31.36 16.47 -6.20
N PRO A 304 31.37 16.81 -7.52
CA PRO A 304 32.15 17.90 -8.06
C PRO A 304 31.89 19.28 -7.43
N ASP A 305 30.68 19.49 -6.91
CA ASP A 305 30.25 20.72 -6.23
C ASP A 305 30.60 20.76 -4.72
N GLY A 306 31.36 19.74 -4.24
CA GLY A 306 31.80 19.62 -2.86
C GLY A 306 30.76 19.00 -1.90
N GLU A 307 29.61 18.54 -2.41
CA GLU A 307 28.61 17.82 -1.60
C GLU A 307 29.13 16.44 -1.21
N THR A 308 29.01 16.05 0.05
CA THR A 308 29.34 14.70 0.49
C THR A 308 28.19 13.75 0.24
N ILE A 309 28.40 12.71 -0.58
CA ILE A 309 27.40 11.74 -0.98
C ILE A 309 27.57 10.44 -0.17
N TYR A 310 26.51 9.94 0.44
CA TYR A 310 26.45 8.68 1.18
C TYR A 310 25.61 7.69 0.40
N ASP A 311 26.17 6.52 0.02
CA ASP A 311 25.45 5.39 -0.56
C ASP A 311 25.04 4.42 0.56
N PHE A 312 23.75 4.20 0.76
CA PHE A 312 23.22 3.24 1.75
C PHE A 312 23.10 1.81 1.19
N GLY A 313 23.47 1.59 -0.05
CA GLY A 313 23.48 0.27 -0.69
C GLY A 313 22.09 -0.32 -0.99
N GLN A 314 21.02 0.41 -0.64
CA GLN A 314 19.64 -0.01 -0.84
C GLN A 314 18.74 1.20 -1.12
N ASN A 315 17.97 1.15 -2.19
CA ASN A 315 16.89 2.10 -2.44
C ASN A 315 15.69 1.78 -1.53
N LEU A 316 15.18 2.79 -0.81
CA LEU A 316 14.12 2.63 0.20
C LEU A 316 13.25 3.88 0.32
N ALA A 317 12.03 3.71 0.83
CA ALA A 317 11.26 4.83 1.39
C ALA A 317 11.64 5.04 2.84
N GLY A 318 11.91 6.28 3.25
CA GLY A 318 12.29 6.56 4.61
C GLY A 318 12.84 7.96 4.84
N VAL A 319 13.62 8.09 5.89
CA VAL A 319 14.28 9.33 6.30
C VAL A 319 15.74 9.08 6.61
N VAL A 320 16.52 10.13 6.53
CA VAL A 320 17.91 10.12 7.06
C VAL A 320 17.90 10.60 8.49
N ARG A 321 18.62 9.90 9.35
CA ARG A 321 18.95 10.32 10.72
C ARG A 321 20.42 10.73 10.78
N ILE A 322 20.67 11.95 11.27
CA ILE A 322 22.00 12.52 11.43
C ILE A 322 22.29 12.81 12.90
N LYS A 323 23.55 12.58 13.32
CA LYS A 323 24.06 12.92 14.64
C LYS A 323 25.43 13.58 14.50
N PHE A 324 25.63 14.74 15.10
CA PHE A 324 26.87 15.53 15.02
C PHE A 324 26.93 16.61 16.09
N ASN A 325 28.09 17.25 16.25
CA ASN A 325 28.26 18.47 17.03
C ASN A 325 28.08 19.70 16.14
N GLY A 326 27.06 20.52 16.41
CA GLY A 326 26.78 21.75 15.66
C GLY A 326 27.07 23.03 16.44
N LYS A 327 27.07 24.13 15.70
CA LYS A 327 27.13 25.50 16.26
C LYS A 327 25.80 26.19 16.00
N ALA A 328 25.34 27.04 16.93
CA ALA A 328 24.11 27.79 16.78
C ALA A 328 24.11 28.60 15.47
N GLY A 329 23.04 28.45 14.68
CA GLY A 329 22.87 29.06 13.37
C GLY A 329 23.59 28.35 12.21
N GLN A 330 24.38 27.31 12.45
CA GLN A 330 24.92 26.46 11.38
C GLN A 330 23.77 25.72 10.69
N VAL A 331 23.78 25.68 9.35
CA VAL A 331 22.75 25.00 8.55
C VAL A 331 23.33 23.73 7.94
N VAL A 332 22.70 22.61 8.21
CA VAL A 332 22.98 21.31 7.58
C VAL A 332 21.83 20.98 6.64
N THR A 333 22.17 20.65 5.39
CA THR A 333 21.20 20.27 4.36
C THR A 333 21.44 18.84 3.93
N VAL A 334 20.39 18.04 3.89
CA VAL A 334 20.39 16.65 3.40
C VAL A 334 19.45 16.54 2.22
N ARG A 335 19.99 16.24 1.04
CA ARG A 335 19.23 16.01 -0.20
C ARG A 335 19.19 14.51 -0.50
N HIS A 336 18.16 14.04 -1.18
CA HIS A 336 17.93 12.62 -1.42
C HIS A 336 17.77 12.34 -2.92
N ALA A 337 18.32 11.21 -3.39
CA ALA A 337 18.11 10.70 -4.74
C ALA A 337 18.22 9.16 -4.79
N GLU A 338 17.62 8.57 -5.81
CA GLU A 338 17.67 7.12 -6.03
C GLU A 338 18.90 6.69 -6.81
N ILE A 339 19.43 7.57 -7.67
CA ILE A 339 20.59 7.33 -8.54
C ILE A 339 21.54 8.53 -8.55
N LEU A 340 22.74 8.32 -9.07
CA LEU A 340 23.73 9.36 -9.32
C LEU A 340 23.84 9.69 -10.81
N ASN A 341 24.30 10.89 -11.09
CA ASN A 341 24.82 11.27 -12.42
C ASN A 341 26.19 10.60 -12.65
N PRO A 342 26.67 10.50 -13.91
CA PRO A 342 27.98 9.94 -14.22
C PRO A 342 29.16 10.62 -13.51
N ASP A 343 29.00 11.88 -13.13
CA ASP A 343 30.00 12.65 -12.37
C ASP A 343 29.98 12.40 -10.85
N GLY A 344 29.07 11.54 -10.37
CA GLY A 344 28.90 11.21 -8.96
C GLY A 344 27.99 12.15 -8.17
N SER A 345 27.44 13.19 -8.78
CA SER A 345 26.43 14.05 -8.15
C SER A 345 25.06 13.39 -8.07
N LEU A 346 24.18 13.88 -7.17
CA LEU A 346 22.80 13.38 -7.08
C LEU A 346 22.02 13.66 -8.36
N ASN A 347 21.38 12.64 -8.94
CA ASN A 347 20.44 12.85 -10.03
C ASN A 347 19.04 13.10 -9.46
N THR A 348 18.59 14.35 -9.54
CA THR A 348 17.27 14.78 -9.03
C THR A 348 16.21 14.93 -10.11
N THR A 349 16.51 14.59 -11.36
CA THR A 349 15.58 14.72 -12.50
C THR A 349 14.29 13.91 -12.25
N PHE A 350 14.41 12.76 -11.62
CA PHE A 350 13.28 11.86 -11.33
C PHE A 350 12.36 12.34 -10.21
N LEU A 351 12.77 13.34 -9.45
CA LEU A 351 11.94 13.92 -8.40
C LEU A 351 10.83 14.82 -8.96
N ARG A 352 10.93 15.24 -10.23
CA ARG A 352 10.07 16.22 -10.88
C ARG A 352 10.07 17.54 -10.10
N THR A 353 8.94 17.93 -9.46
CA THR A 353 8.84 19.15 -8.65
C THR A 353 9.16 18.94 -7.18
N ALA A 354 9.29 17.68 -6.72
CA ALA A 354 9.65 17.36 -5.33
C ALA A 354 11.12 17.75 -5.06
N LYS A 355 11.37 18.40 -3.91
CA LYS A 355 12.73 18.83 -3.53
C LYS A 355 13.47 17.77 -2.74
N ALA A 356 12.76 16.87 -2.05
CA ALA A 356 13.29 15.78 -1.24
C ALA A 356 14.46 16.19 -0.33
N THR A 357 14.30 17.32 0.37
CA THR A 357 15.38 18.01 1.10
C THR A 357 15.00 18.22 2.55
N ALA A 358 15.88 17.81 3.47
CA ALA A 358 15.80 18.17 4.88
C ALA A 358 16.82 19.26 5.18
N THR A 359 16.38 20.34 5.84
CA THR A 359 17.22 21.46 6.25
C THR A 359 17.15 21.60 7.76
N TYR A 360 18.30 21.58 8.42
CA TYR A 360 18.42 21.64 9.86
C TYR A 360 19.30 22.83 10.28
N THR A 361 18.72 23.80 11.00
CA THR A 361 19.46 24.87 11.67
C THR A 361 19.83 24.43 13.08
N CYS A 362 21.13 24.44 13.38
CA CYS A 362 21.69 23.90 14.61
C CYS A 362 21.56 24.85 15.78
N ARG A 363 21.49 24.30 16.98
CA ARG A 363 21.89 24.92 18.25
C ARG A 363 23.34 24.53 18.55
N ASP A 364 23.91 24.99 19.68
CA ASP A 364 25.23 24.56 20.14
C ASP A 364 25.20 23.14 20.71
N GLY A 365 26.25 22.35 20.44
CA GLY A 365 26.50 21.04 21.05
C GLY A 365 26.06 19.84 20.22
N GLU A 366 26.02 18.67 20.89
CA GLU A 366 25.57 17.42 20.24
C GLU A 366 24.09 17.46 19.90
N GLN A 367 23.76 17.04 18.68
CA GLN A 367 22.41 17.02 18.13
C GLN A 367 22.15 15.75 17.35
N THR A 368 20.91 15.28 17.44
CA THR A 368 20.36 14.24 16.57
C THR A 368 19.11 14.79 15.90
N TYR A 369 19.01 14.63 14.58
CA TYR A 369 17.84 15.07 13.81
C TYR A 369 17.45 14.00 12.79
N SER A 370 16.15 13.89 12.58
CA SER A 370 15.50 13.13 11.51
C SER A 370 14.15 13.78 11.19
N PRO A 371 13.77 13.94 9.90
CA PRO A 371 12.44 14.45 9.53
C PRO A 371 11.31 13.62 10.16
N ARG A 372 10.23 14.29 10.57
CA ARG A 372 9.10 13.67 11.27
C ARG A 372 7.81 13.64 10.45
N PHE A 373 7.64 14.63 9.57
CA PHE A 373 6.39 14.85 8.81
C PHE A 373 6.58 14.71 7.29
N SER A 374 7.64 14.04 6.87
CA SER A 374 7.95 13.73 5.48
C SER A 374 8.68 12.40 5.37
N TYR A 375 8.71 11.82 4.17
CA TYR A 375 9.57 10.69 3.83
C TYR A 375 10.06 10.85 2.38
N MET A 376 11.17 10.20 2.04
CA MET A 376 11.83 10.27 0.75
C MET A 376 12.02 8.87 0.18
N GLY A 377 12.00 8.75 -1.15
CA GLY A 377 12.51 7.57 -1.85
C GLY A 377 13.97 7.81 -2.23
N PHE A 378 14.91 7.01 -1.70
CA PHE A 378 16.33 7.24 -1.95
C PHE A 378 17.21 6.02 -1.69
N ARG A 379 18.34 5.98 -2.36
CA ARG A 379 19.51 5.16 -2.06
C ARG A 379 20.67 6.04 -1.60
N TYR A 380 20.75 7.27 -2.10
CA TYR A 380 21.83 8.22 -1.87
C TYR A 380 21.33 9.44 -1.11
N ALA A 381 22.16 9.92 -0.17
CA ALA A 381 21.95 11.22 0.46
C ALA A 381 23.19 12.12 0.25
N GLY A 382 22.94 13.34 -0.19
CA GLY A 382 23.94 14.39 -0.31
C GLY A 382 23.86 15.34 0.87
N VAL A 383 24.97 15.58 1.55
CA VAL A 383 25.02 16.40 2.75
C VAL A 383 25.98 17.59 2.57
N LYS A 384 25.49 18.77 2.97
CA LYS A 384 26.29 20.01 3.07
C LYS A 384 26.15 20.61 4.46
N GLY A 385 27.17 21.37 4.89
CA GLY A 385 27.15 22.13 6.14
C GLY A 385 27.79 21.41 7.34
N VAL A 386 28.28 20.18 7.16
CA VAL A 386 29.05 19.43 8.16
C VAL A 386 30.05 18.52 7.48
N ASP A 387 31.26 18.36 8.03
CA ASP A 387 32.29 17.48 7.50
C ASP A 387 31.93 16.00 7.73
N ALA A 388 32.23 15.14 6.75
CA ALA A 388 31.93 13.70 6.82
C ALA A 388 32.51 13.00 8.06
N LYS A 389 33.70 13.43 8.53
CA LYS A 389 34.37 12.85 9.72
C LYS A 389 33.67 13.16 11.04
N ASP A 390 32.83 14.21 11.06
CA ASP A 390 32.14 14.72 12.25
C ASP A 390 30.65 14.36 12.24
N LEU A 391 30.20 13.58 11.23
CA LEU A 391 28.81 13.21 11.00
C LEU A 391 28.61 11.69 11.13
N GLU A 392 27.73 11.26 12.05
CA GLU A 392 27.11 9.96 12.00
C GLU A 392 25.79 10.08 11.21
N ILE A 393 25.60 9.20 10.22
CA ILE A 393 24.44 9.24 9.33
C ILE A 393 23.91 7.83 9.07
N GLU A 394 22.59 7.70 9.08
CA GLU A 394 21.88 6.43 8.87
C GLU A 394 20.60 6.67 8.05
N ALA A 395 20.27 5.75 7.17
CA ALA A 395 18.95 5.71 6.54
C ALA A 395 18.02 4.82 7.37
N VAL A 396 16.82 5.30 7.67
CA VAL A 396 15.78 4.61 8.42
C VAL A 396 14.61 4.35 7.47
N ALA A 397 14.32 3.08 7.19
CA ALA A 397 13.21 2.69 6.34
C ALA A 397 11.87 2.94 7.05
N LEU A 398 10.94 3.62 6.37
CA LEU A 398 9.57 3.87 6.83
C LEU A 398 8.57 3.18 5.91
N TYR A 399 7.80 2.26 6.47
CA TYR A 399 6.70 1.60 5.75
C TYR A 399 5.65 1.06 6.74
N SER A 400 4.50 0.69 6.20
CA SER A 400 3.40 0.10 6.99
C SER A 400 3.86 -1.20 7.67
N ASP A 401 3.53 -1.35 8.94
CA ASP A 401 3.94 -2.48 9.80
C ASP A 401 3.24 -3.77 9.37
N VAL A 402 3.80 -4.41 8.34
CA VAL A 402 3.31 -5.65 7.73
C VAL A 402 4.30 -6.78 7.91
N GLU A 403 3.83 -7.92 8.43
CA GLU A 403 4.64 -9.09 8.68
C GLU A 403 4.99 -9.83 7.38
N HIS A 404 6.17 -10.43 7.30
CA HIS A 404 6.51 -11.34 6.22
C HIS A 404 5.69 -12.63 6.30
N SER A 405 5.02 -13.01 5.20
CA SER A 405 4.23 -14.25 5.08
C SER A 405 5.00 -15.41 4.46
N GLY A 406 6.15 -15.14 3.83
CA GLY A 406 6.94 -16.16 3.15
C GLY A 406 8.39 -15.75 2.91
N SER A 407 9.20 -16.72 2.52
CA SER A 407 10.57 -16.51 2.09
C SER A 407 10.89 -17.35 0.86
N PHE A 408 11.79 -16.85 0.02
CA PHE A 408 12.28 -17.55 -1.16
C PHE A 408 13.80 -17.54 -1.21
N ARG A 409 14.38 -18.70 -1.48
CA ARG A 409 15.79 -18.84 -1.81
C ARG A 409 16.01 -20.02 -2.78
N CYS A 410 16.87 -19.82 -3.76
CA CYS A 410 17.28 -20.86 -4.70
C CYS A 410 18.81 -20.81 -4.93
N SER A 411 19.33 -21.69 -5.79
CA SER A 411 20.77 -21.76 -6.13
C SER A 411 21.23 -20.62 -7.05
N ASP A 412 20.33 -19.87 -7.65
CA ASP A 412 20.65 -18.74 -8.55
C ASP A 412 20.59 -17.43 -7.75
N GLU A 413 21.75 -16.80 -7.56
CA GLU A 413 21.86 -15.57 -6.76
C GLU A 413 21.22 -14.34 -7.44
N MET A 414 21.07 -14.32 -8.77
CA MET A 414 20.36 -13.24 -9.46
C MET A 414 18.85 -13.32 -9.18
N LEU A 415 18.28 -14.54 -9.16
CA LEU A 415 16.88 -14.73 -8.77
C LEU A 415 16.64 -14.39 -7.28
N ASN A 416 17.60 -14.75 -6.41
CA ASN A 416 17.55 -14.36 -5.00
C ASN A 416 17.57 -12.83 -4.85
N LYS A 417 18.42 -12.14 -5.64
CA LYS A 417 18.47 -10.68 -5.64
C LYS A 417 17.20 -10.04 -6.23
N LEU A 418 16.63 -10.62 -7.29
CA LEU A 418 15.34 -10.18 -7.83
C LEU A 418 14.23 -10.29 -6.79
N GLN A 419 14.16 -11.39 -6.03
CA GLN A 419 13.22 -11.55 -4.92
C GLN A 419 13.41 -10.48 -3.84
N SER A 420 14.67 -10.19 -3.48
CA SER A 420 14.99 -9.08 -2.57
C SER A 420 14.51 -7.73 -3.10
N ASN A 421 14.73 -7.45 -4.40
CA ASN A 421 14.29 -6.22 -5.05
C ASN A 421 12.75 -6.09 -5.04
N ILE A 422 12.01 -7.17 -5.30
CA ILE A 422 10.54 -7.22 -5.21
C ILE A 422 10.08 -6.85 -3.79
N THR A 423 10.72 -7.43 -2.77
CA THR A 423 10.39 -7.20 -1.37
C THR A 423 10.65 -5.74 -0.96
N TRP A 424 11.81 -5.17 -1.34
CA TRP A 424 12.15 -3.78 -1.03
C TRP A 424 11.29 -2.79 -1.82
N GLY A 425 10.93 -3.09 -3.06
CA GLY A 425 9.97 -2.29 -3.81
C GLY A 425 8.61 -2.25 -3.12
N ALA A 426 8.10 -3.40 -2.64
CA ALA A 426 6.86 -3.46 -1.88
C ALA A 426 6.93 -2.62 -0.60
N LYS A 427 7.98 -2.78 0.23
CA LYS A 427 8.20 -1.97 1.44
C LYS A 427 8.18 -0.48 1.14
N SER A 428 8.88 -0.06 0.08
CA SER A 428 8.96 1.36 -0.31
C SER A 428 7.63 1.97 -0.78
N ASN A 429 6.67 1.13 -1.19
CA ASN A 429 5.37 1.56 -1.70
C ASN A 429 4.19 1.21 -0.78
N PHE A 430 4.45 0.61 0.40
CA PHE A 430 3.43 0.38 1.42
C PHE A 430 3.55 1.42 2.52
N VAL A 431 3.17 2.66 2.23
CA VAL A 431 3.20 3.78 3.17
C VAL A 431 1.77 4.24 3.43
N ASP A 432 1.13 3.63 4.43
CA ASP A 432 -0.27 3.77 4.85
C ASP A 432 -1.31 3.30 3.81
N ILE A 433 -1.02 3.46 2.52
CA ILE A 433 -1.75 2.94 1.37
C ILE A 433 -0.76 2.32 0.37
N PRO A 434 -1.23 1.51 -0.59
CA PRO A 434 -0.37 1.02 -1.67
C PRO A 434 -0.06 2.15 -2.66
N THR A 435 1.02 2.91 -2.41
CA THR A 435 1.46 4.00 -3.28
C THR A 435 2.16 3.50 -4.54
N ASP A 436 2.18 4.32 -5.59
CA ASP A 436 2.86 4.04 -6.85
C ASP A 436 4.37 4.27 -6.79
N CYS A 437 4.81 5.23 -6.02
CA CYS A 437 6.22 5.62 -5.91
C CYS A 437 6.51 6.29 -4.56
N PRO A 438 7.78 6.29 -4.06
CA PRO A 438 8.13 6.96 -2.82
C PRO A 438 8.86 8.30 -3.02
N GLN A 439 9.36 8.65 -4.23
CA GLN A 439 10.36 9.71 -4.39
C GLN A 439 9.85 11.02 -4.98
N ARG A 440 8.91 10.97 -5.95
CA ARG A 440 8.48 12.13 -6.73
C ARG A 440 7.17 12.75 -6.22
N ASP A 441 6.71 13.81 -6.83
CA ASP A 441 5.47 14.52 -6.52
C ASP A 441 4.20 13.79 -6.99
N GLU A 442 4.08 12.50 -6.68
CA GLU A 442 2.95 11.63 -6.99
C GLU A 442 2.49 10.87 -5.74
N ARG A 443 3.10 9.75 -5.38
CA ARG A 443 2.91 8.96 -4.14
C ARG A 443 1.44 8.69 -3.83
N MET A 444 0.70 8.26 -4.85
CA MET A 444 -0.75 8.06 -4.81
C MET A 444 -1.13 6.58 -4.82
N GLY A 445 -2.30 6.26 -4.29
CA GLY A 445 -2.87 4.91 -4.33
C GLY A 445 -3.42 4.54 -5.71
N TRP A 446 -2.55 4.44 -6.72
CA TRP A 446 -2.94 4.01 -8.06
C TRP A 446 -3.56 2.62 -8.04
N THR A 447 -4.82 2.53 -8.44
CA THR A 447 -5.61 1.30 -8.34
C THR A 447 -5.11 0.20 -9.26
N GLY A 448 -4.60 0.54 -10.44
CA GLY A 448 -4.03 -0.42 -11.36
C GLY A 448 -2.81 -1.13 -10.80
N ASP A 449 -1.98 -0.43 -10.08
CA ASP A 449 -0.74 -0.93 -9.49
C ASP A 449 -0.99 -2.09 -8.54
N ILE A 450 -1.85 -1.88 -7.57
CA ILE A 450 -2.19 -2.91 -6.59
C ILE A 450 -3.08 -4.01 -7.19
N ALA A 451 -3.89 -3.71 -8.21
CA ALA A 451 -4.73 -4.70 -8.88
C ALA A 451 -3.90 -5.86 -9.42
N VAL A 452 -2.75 -5.58 -10.03
CA VAL A 452 -1.88 -6.61 -10.60
C VAL A 452 -0.80 -7.10 -9.63
N PHE A 453 -0.38 -6.28 -8.67
CA PHE A 453 0.66 -6.63 -7.70
C PHE A 453 0.13 -7.43 -6.50
N SER A 454 -1.14 -7.30 -6.12
CA SER A 454 -1.70 -7.91 -4.91
C SER A 454 -1.41 -9.42 -4.75
N PRO A 455 -1.44 -10.27 -5.80
CA PRO A 455 -1.07 -11.67 -5.64
C PRO A 455 0.39 -11.85 -5.22
N THR A 456 1.32 -11.09 -5.82
CA THR A 456 2.75 -11.12 -5.47
C THR A 456 2.99 -10.57 -4.07
N ALA A 457 2.35 -9.48 -3.71
CA ALA A 457 2.44 -8.86 -2.39
C ALA A 457 2.03 -9.84 -1.28
N LEU A 458 0.92 -10.58 -1.47
CA LEU A 458 0.39 -11.55 -0.51
C LEU A 458 1.24 -12.83 -0.36
N TYR A 459 2.13 -13.14 -1.29
CA TYR A 459 3.15 -14.17 -1.10
C TYR A 459 4.28 -13.73 -0.17
N ASN A 460 4.54 -12.43 -0.10
CA ASN A 460 5.65 -11.85 0.65
C ASN A 460 5.22 -11.32 2.03
N PHE A 461 3.97 -10.83 2.15
CA PHE A 461 3.50 -10.14 3.34
C PHE A 461 2.08 -10.55 3.75
N GLU A 462 1.80 -10.50 5.06
CA GLU A 462 0.45 -10.56 5.61
C GLU A 462 -0.20 -9.17 5.46
N LEU A 463 -1.10 -9.03 4.51
CA LEU A 463 -1.66 -7.74 4.11
C LEU A 463 -3.16 -7.59 4.39
N SER A 464 -3.76 -8.50 5.15
CA SER A 464 -5.22 -8.48 5.37
C SER A 464 -5.68 -7.12 5.87
N ARG A 465 -5.07 -6.62 6.94
CA ARG A 465 -5.45 -5.36 7.56
C ARG A 465 -5.13 -4.14 6.68
N PHE A 466 -3.96 -4.15 6.03
CA PHE A 466 -3.51 -3.09 5.14
C PHE A 466 -4.43 -2.95 3.91
N LEU A 467 -4.70 -4.05 3.22
CA LEU A 467 -5.54 -4.03 2.02
C LEU A 467 -7.03 -3.87 2.34
N GLU A 468 -7.54 -4.42 3.45
CA GLU A 468 -8.93 -4.20 3.85
C GLU A 468 -9.20 -2.73 4.22
N LYS A 469 -8.24 -2.03 4.87
CA LYS A 469 -8.33 -0.59 5.10
C LYS A 469 -8.47 0.15 3.77
N TRP A 470 -7.56 -0.11 2.82
CA TRP A 470 -7.59 0.53 1.51
C TRP A 470 -8.85 0.17 0.70
N LEU A 471 -9.37 -1.05 0.79
CA LEU A 471 -10.63 -1.44 0.13
C LEU A 471 -11.87 -0.73 0.70
N ARG A 472 -11.84 -0.30 1.95
CA ARG A 472 -12.88 0.59 2.51
C ARG A 472 -12.87 1.94 1.80
N ASP A 473 -11.68 2.48 1.50
CA ASP A 473 -11.54 3.71 0.70
C ASP A 473 -12.05 3.50 -0.73
N VAL A 474 -11.69 2.38 -1.39
CA VAL A 474 -12.21 2.03 -2.73
C VAL A 474 -13.74 1.98 -2.77
N LYS A 475 -14.34 1.38 -1.74
CA LYS A 475 -15.81 1.32 -1.60
C LYS A 475 -16.43 2.70 -1.41
N ALA A 476 -15.80 3.54 -0.58
CA ALA A 476 -16.28 4.89 -0.28
C ALA A 476 -16.16 5.85 -1.47
N GLU A 477 -15.14 5.68 -2.31
CA GLU A 477 -14.84 6.52 -3.48
C GLU A 477 -15.49 6.00 -4.77
N GLN A 478 -16.22 4.88 -4.73
CA GLN A 478 -16.89 4.37 -5.93
C GLN A 478 -17.86 5.42 -6.50
N LEU A 479 -17.69 5.75 -7.76
CA LEU A 479 -18.51 6.74 -8.45
C LEU A 479 -19.98 6.31 -8.55
N PRO A 480 -20.95 7.26 -8.61
CA PRO A 480 -22.39 6.94 -8.76
C PRO A 480 -22.68 6.03 -9.96
N THR A 481 -21.94 6.18 -11.06
CA THR A 481 -22.00 5.35 -12.28
C THR A 481 -21.48 3.93 -12.10
N GLY A 482 -20.75 3.66 -11.01
CA GLY A 482 -20.13 2.37 -10.69
C GLY A 482 -18.64 2.29 -11.00
N GLY A 483 -18.07 3.29 -11.68
CA GLY A 483 -16.63 3.40 -11.92
C GLY A 483 -15.83 3.48 -10.62
N ILE A 484 -14.56 3.08 -10.66
CA ILE A 484 -13.59 3.24 -9.58
C ILE A 484 -12.57 4.28 -10.04
N PRO A 485 -12.22 5.28 -9.22
CA PRO A 485 -11.17 6.23 -9.54
C PRO A 485 -9.83 5.54 -9.82
N ASN A 486 -8.99 6.15 -10.65
CA ASN A 486 -7.67 5.61 -10.96
C ASN A 486 -6.74 5.63 -9.75
N THR A 487 -6.98 6.54 -8.81
CA THR A 487 -6.28 6.60 -7.51
C THR A 487 -7.26 6.64 -6.36
N VAL A 488 -6.94 5.96 -5.27
CA VAL A 488 -7.75 5.92 -4.05
C VAL A 488 -6.81 6.01 -2.83
N PRO A 489 -7.06 6.94 -1.92
CA PRO A 489 -8.05 8.03 -1.91
C PRO A 489 -7.83 9.11 -2.98
N VAL A 490 -8.92 9.70 -3.48
CA VAL A 490 -8.91 10.70 -4.56
C VAL A 490 -8.64 12.11 -4.08
N GLN A 491 -9.21 12.50 -2.97
CA GLN A 491 -9.14 13.84 -2.39
C GLN A 491 -9.51 15.01 -3.32
N GLY A 492 -10.19 14.74 -4.44
CA GLY A 492 -10.65 15.78 -5.37
C GLY A 492 -9.57 16.39 -6.28
N TYR A 493 -8.47 15.69 -6.51
CA TYR A 493 -7.35 16.19 -7.33
C TYR A 493 -7.65 16.28 -8.84
N GLY A 494 -8.69 15.62 -9.33
CA GLY A 494 -9.08 15.67 -10.74
C GLY A 494 -8.28 14.72 -11.64
N PHE A 495 -8.25 15.01 -12.94
CA PHE A 495 -7.50 14.21 -13.93
C PHE A 495 -5.97 14.27 -13.65
N PRO A 496 -5.20 13.18 -13.83
CA PRO A 496 -5.62 11.84 -14.20
C PRO A 496 -6.09 10.95 -13.03
N ALA A 497 -5.99 11.43 -11.80
CA ALA A 497 -6.34 10.69 -10.59
C ALA A 497 -7.81 10.28 -10.56
N THR A 498 -8.69 11.17 -11.02
CA THR A 498 -10.12 10.89 -11.17
C THR A 498 -10.51 11.05 -12.63
N MET A 499 -10.89 9.97 -13.28
CA MET A 499 -11.57 10.05 -14.56
C MET A 499 -13.05 10.27 -14.32
N PRO A 500 -13.68 11.27 -14.97
CA PRO A 500 -15.10 11.56 -14.76
C PRO A 500 -15.96 10.36 -15.17
N GLU A 501 -16.69 9.81 -14.21
CA GLU A 501 -17.81 8.89 -14.37
C GLU A 501 -17.58 7.61 -15.19
N MET A 502 -16.33 7.19 -15.40
CA MET A 502 -15.99 6.06 -16.26
C MET A 502 -15.44 4.87 -15.49
N ALA A 503 -15.62 3.66 -16.05
CA ALA A 503 -14.81 2.50 -15.70
C ALA A 503 -13.54 2.49 -16.58
N VAL A 504 -12.39 2.20 -15.99
CA VAL A 504 -11.08 2.07 -16.66
C VAL A 504 -10.55 0.66 -16.43
N ASP A 505 -10.14 -0.01 -17.51
CA ASP A 505 -9.61 -1.37 -17.47
C ASP A 505 -8.34 -1.46 -16.63
N TRP A 506 -8.15 -2.60 -15.97
CA TRP A 506 -7.03 -2.92 -15.08
C TRP A 506 -6.92 -2.03 -13.83
N TRP A 507 -7.20 -0.71 -13.93
CA TRP A 507 -7.20 0.21 -12.78
C TRP A 507 -8.42 -0.02 -11.90
N GLY A 508 -9.61 0.19 -12.42
CA GLY A 508 -10.84 -0.04 -11.67
C GLY A 508 -11.07 -1.50 -11.29
N ASP A 509 -10.42 -2.44 -11.98
CA ASP A 509 -10.45 -3.88 -11.69
C ASP A 509 -9.97 -4.20 -10.26
N ALA A 510 -9.24 -3.30 -9.63
CA ALA A 510 -8.78 -3.44 -8.24
C ALA A 510 -9.90 -3.82 -7.27
N CYS A 511 -11.12 -3.28 -7.46
CA CYS A 511 -12.26 -3.61 -6.60
C CYS A 511 -12.72 -5.09 -6.70
N VAL A 512 -12.27 -5.82 -7.73
CA VAL A 512 -12.53 -7.26 -7.93
C VAL A 512 -11.28 -8.09 -7.65
N LEU A 513 -10.13 -7.69 -8.20
CA LEU A 513 -8.91 -8.48 -8.20
C LEU A 513 -8.22 -8.50 -6.82
N VAL A 514 -8.19 -7.38 -6.11
CA VAL A 514 -7.57 -7.32 -4.77
C VAL A 514 -8.33 -8.14 -3.73
N PRO A 515 -9.68 -8.02 -3.61
CA PRO A 515 -10.43 -8.90 -2.72
C PRO A 515 -10.33 -10.39 -3.10
N TRP A 516 -10.24 -10.70 -4.39
CA TRP A 516 -10.05 -12.06 -4.86
C TRP A 516 -8.68 -12.62 -4.43
N ALA A 517 -7.60 -11.83 -4.60
CA ALA A 517 -6.26 -12.22 -4.16
C ALA A 517 -6.19 -12.42 -2.64
N LEU A 518 -6.82 -11.53 -1.85
CA LEU A 518 -6.94 -11.69 -0.39
C LEU A 518 -7.66 -13.00 -0.03
N TYR A 519 -8.79 -13.30 -0.68
CA TYR A 519 -9.51 -14.55 -0.45
C TYR A 519 -8.64 -15.77 -0.80
N GLU A 520 -7.95 -15.76 -1.93
CA GLU A 520 -7.05 -16.86 -2.31
C GLU A 520 -5.91 -17.07 -1.31
N ALA A 521 -5.40 -16.00 -0.71
CA ALA A 521 -4.33 -16.05 0.27
C ALA A 521 -4.81 -16.48 1.66
N THR A 522 -5.99 -16.01 2.11
CA THR A 522 -6.44 -16.13 3.50
C THR A 522 -7.65 -17.03 3.71
N GLY A 523 -8.41 -17.33 2.65
CA GLY A 523 -9.69 -18.03 2.76
C GLY A 523 -10.84 -17.19 3.36
N SER A 524 -10.59 -15.91 3.71
CA SER A 524 -11.60 -15.04 4.32
C SER A 524 -12.70 -14.66 3.33
N LEU A 525 -13.95 -14.96 3.70
CA LEU A 525 -15.13 -14.58 2.92
C LEU A 525 -15.57 -13.12 3.18
N ASP A 526 -15.10 -12.50 4.24
CA ASP A 526 -15.63 -11.21 4.69
C ASP A 526 -15.25 -10.08 3.74
N VAL A 527 -14.03 -10.08 3.24
CA VAL A 527 -13.60 -9.13 2.22
C VAL A 527 -14.44 -9.27 0.94
N LEU A 528 -14.77 -10.50 0.53
CA LEU A 528 -15.63 -10.74 -0.63
C LEU A 528 -17.04 -10.21 -0.38
N ARG A 529 -17.62 -10.47 0.80
CA ARG A 529 -18.96 -9.96 1.19
C ARG A 529 -18.98 -8.44 1.23
N MET A 530 -17.96 -7.82 1.83
CA MET A 530 -17.84 -6.37 1.93
C MET A 530 -17.81 -5.69 0.56
N MET A 531 -17.05 -6.26 -0.39
CA MET A 531 -16.82 -5.67 -1.70
C MET A 531 -17.81 -6.10 -2.79
N TYR A 532 -18.62 -7.14 -2.55
CA TYR A 532 -19.52 -7.70 -3.57
C TYR A 532 -20.45 -6.67 -4.23
N PRO A 533 -21.14 -5.78 -3.49
CA PRO A 533 -21.97 -4.74 -4.13
C PRO A 533 -21.18 -3.76 -5.01
N THR A 534 -19.95 -3.43 -4.59
CA THR A 534 -19.03 -2.57 -5.36
C THR A 534 -18.61 -3.25 -6.66
N MET A 535 -18.24 -4.54 -6.59
CA MET A 535 -17.88 -5.35 -7.76
C MET A 535 -19.02 -5.42 -8.78
N GLN A 536 -20.24 -5.63 -8.31
CA GLN A 536 -21.42 -5.68 -9.19
C GLN A 536 -21.67 -4.36 -9.93
N LYS A 537 -21.58 -3.23 -9.22
CA LYS A 537 -21.72 -1.90 -9.82
C LYS A 537 -20.62 -1.63 -10.84
N TYR A 538 -19.38 -2.01 -10.52
CA TYR A 538 -18.23 -1.84 -11.40
C TYR A 538 -18.37 -2.65 -12.69
N VAL A 539 -18.64 -3.96 -12.62
CA VAL A 539 -18.85 -4.80 -13.83
C VAL A 539 -20.03 -4.29 -14.66
N LYS A 540 -21.09 -3.77 -14.02
CA LYS A 540 -22.20 -3.12 -14.75
C LYS A 540 -21.73 -1.87 -15.51
N ALA A 541 -20.88 -1.04 -14.90
CA ALA A 541 -20.28 0.13 -15.55
C ALA A 541 -19.38 -0.28 -16.73
N CYS A 542 -18.52 -1.30 -16.56
CA CYS A 542 -17.72 -1.85 -17.66
C CYS A 542 -18.58 -2.32 -18.84
N CYS A 543 -19.67 -3.04 -18.56
CA CYS A 543 -20.62 -3.47 -19.60
C CYS A 543 -21.29 -2.29 -20.31
N PHE A 544 -21.62 -1.21 -19.62
CA PHE A 544 -22.18 -0.01 -20.21
C PHE A 544 -21.19 0.61 -21.21
N TRP A 545 -19.95 0.82 -20.80
CA TRP A 545 -18.91 1.42 -21.64
C TRP A 545 -18.47 0.51 -22.79
N ALA A 546 -18.45 -0.81 -22.60
CA ALA A 546 -18.21 -1.78 -23.68
C ALA A 546 -19.39 -1.88 -24.66
N GLY A 547 -20.60 -1.53 -24.21
CA GLY A 547 -21.86 -1.78 -24.94
C GLY A 547 -22.17 -0.85 -26.11
N PHE A 548 -21.29 0.11 -26.46
CA PHE A 548 -21.48 0.99 -27.62
C PHE A 548 -21.29 0.29 -28.98
N GLY A 549 -20.73 -0.92 -29.01
CA GLY A 549 -20.66 -1.74 -30.21
C GLY A 549 -21.99 -2.42 -30.56
N ILE A 550 -22.22 -2.72 -31.87
CA ILE A 550 -23.39 -3.41 -32.36
C ILE A 550 -23.01 -4.82 -32.87
N GLY A 551 -23.89 -5.80 -32.70
CA GLY A 551 -23.67 -7.17 -33.15
C GLY A 551 -22.47 -7.82 -32.43
N LYS A 552 -21.51 -8.38 -33.17
CA LYS A 552 -20.31 -9.04 -32.64
C LYS A 552 -19.39 -8.09 -31.88
N HIS A 553 -19.47 -6.78 -32.10
CA HIS A 553 -18.66 -5.78 -31.43
C HIS A 553 -19.22 -5.34 -30.07
N ARG A 554 -20.43 -5.78 -29.68
CA ARG A 554 -21.11 -5.34 -28.47
C ARG A 554 -20.29 -5.57 -27.18
N TYR A 555 -19.42 -6.56 -27.16
CA TYR A 555 -18.61 -6.91 -25.99
C TYR A 555 -17.14 -6.55 -26.19
N ILE A 556 -16.77 -5.88 -27.26
CA ILE A 556 -15.43 -5.30 -27.43
C ILE A 556 -15.41 -3.96 -26.72
N TRP A 557 -14.66 -3.88 -25.66
CA TRP A 557 -14.53 -2.64 -24.91
C TRP A 557 -13.55 -1.71 -25.62
N HIS A 558 -14.10 -0.83 -26.40
CA HIS A 558 -13.39 0.15 -27.22
C HIS A 558 -13.96 1.54 -26.97
N THR A 559 -13.83 2.02 -25.74
CA THR A 559 -14.02 3.44 -25.41
C THR A 559 -12.90 4.24 -26.06
N PRO A 560 -13.05 5.56 -26.32
CA PRO A 560 -11.94 6.37 -26.85
C PRO A 560 -10.64 6.10 -26.10
N SER A 561 -9.56 5.81 -26.84
CA SER A 561 -8.28 5.31 -26.32
C SER A 561 -7.64 6.21 -25.25
N VAL A 562 -7.89 7.51 -25.30
CA VAL A 562 -7.47 8.51 -24.31
C VAL A 562 -7.96 8.23 -22.88
N LEU A 563 -8.96 7.38 -22.71
CA LEU A 563 -9.58 7.04 -21.43
C LEU A 563 -9.09 5.72 -20.83
N HIS A 564 -8.27 4.96 -21.58
CA HIS A 564 -7.62 3.74 -21.13
C HIS A 564 -6.11 3.87 -21.22
N PHE A 565 -5.39 3.22 -20.31
CA PHE A 565 -3.93 3.21 -20.34
C PHE A 565 -3.37 2.16 -21.32
N GLY A 566 -4.20 1.18 -21.72
CA GLY A 566 -3.86 0.16 -22.71
C GLY A 566 -2.75 -0.77 -22.21
N ASP A 567 -1.78 -1.07 -23.08
CA ASP A 567 -0.59 -1.87 -22.75
C ASP A 567 0.50 -0.94 -22.16
N TRP A 568 0.16 -0.29 -21.02
CA TRP A 568 0.96 0.77 -20.39
C TRP A 568 2.41 0.39 -20.19
N VAL A 569 3.32 1.26 -20.56
CA VAL A 569 4.79 1.12 -20.54
C VAL A 569 5.35 -0.16 -21.17
N ALA A 570 4.68 -0.69 -22.21
CA ALA A 570 5.24 -1.79 -22.99
C ALA A 570 6.53 -1.35 -23.67
N PRO A 571 7.66 -2.07 -23.49
CA PRO A 571 8.96 -1.61 -23.98
C PRO A 571 9.16 -1.74 -25.49
N ASP A 572 8.27 -2.47 -26.18
CA ASP A 572 8.31 -2.68 -27.64
C ASP A 572 7.80 -1.49 -28.46
N VAL A 573 7.19 -0.50 -27.80
CA VAL A 573 6.72 0.76 -28.41
C VAL A 573 7.04 1.97 -27.50
N PRO A 574 7.54 3.08 -28.06
CA PRO A 574 8.10 4.17 -27.25
C PRO A 574 7.07 5.20 -26.75
N LYS A 575 5.84 5.27 -27.30
CA LYS A 575 4.93 6.39 -27.04
C LYS A 575 3.66 5.94 -26.30
N MET A 576 3.19 6.78 -25.36
CA MET A 576 1.95 6.59 -24.60
C MET A 576 0.74 6.36 -25.52
N SER A 577 0.63 7.12 -26.61
CA SER A 577 -0.45 6.94 -27.59
C SER A 577 -0.47 5.55 -28.24
N GLN A 578 0.70 4.90 -28.38
CA GLN A 578 0.79 3.54 -28.92
C GLN A 578 0.39 2.50 -27.87
N TRP A 579 0.71 2.70 -26.58
CA TRP A 579 0.20 1.87 -25.49
C TRP A 579 -1.33 1.94 -25.43
N GLN A 580 -1.88 3.16 -25.47
CA GLN A 580 -3.32 3.42 -25.45
C GLN A 580 -4.04 2.84 -26.68
N ALA A 581 -3.42 2.85 -27.86
CA ALA A 581 -4.00 2.27 -29.07
C ALA A 581 -4.27 0.75 -28.95
N ARG A 582 -3.56 0.05 -28.03
CA ARG A 582 -3.76 -1.37 -27.71
C ARG A 582 -4.93 -1.63 -26.75
N SER A 583 -5.61 -0.59 -26.25
CA SER A 583 -6.66 -0.67 -25.21
C SER A 583 -7.82 -1.61 -25.57
N LYS A 584 -8.22 -1.72 -26.84
CA LYS A 584 -9.28 -2.66 -27.21
C LYS A 584 -8.97 -4.14 -26.88
N TYR A 585 -7.68 -4.52 -26.88
CA TYR A 585 -7.23 -5.85 -26.45
C TYR A 585 -7.21 -5.96 -24.93
N THR A 586 -6.58 -4.99 -24.25
CA THR A 586 -6.41 -5.00 -22.80
C THR A 586 -7.74 -4.83 -22.07
N ALA A 587 -8.59 -3.87 -22.48
CA ALA A 587 -9.87 -3.60 -21.83
C ALA A 587 -10.88 -4.75 -22.07
N THR A 588 -10.91 -5.34 -23.27
CA THR A 588 -11.77 -6.50 -23.52
C THR A 588 -11.36 -7.69 -22.67
N ALA A 589 -10.05 -7.95 -22.54
CA ALA A 589 -9.54 -9.00 -21.65
C ALA A 589 -9.83 -8.71 -20.17
N SER A 590 -9.71 -7.44 -19.72
CA SER A 590 -10.09 -6.99 -18.38
C SER A 590 -11.56 -7.31 -18.08
N LEU A 591 -12.49 -6.97 -18.96
CA LEU A 591 -13.92 -7.28 -18.78
C LEU A 591 -14.19 -8.79 -18.69
N CYS A 592 -13.46 -9.61 -19.46
CA CYS A 592 -13.53 -11.07 -19.36
C CYS A 592 -13.05 -11.55 -18.00
N ASN A 593 -11.90 -11.03 -17.53
CA ASN A 593 -11.30 -11.38 -16.25
C ASN A 593 -12.20 -11.00 -15.06
N THR A 594 -12.63 -9.75 -15.01
CA THR A 594 -13.45 -9.25 -13.89
C THR A 594 -14.81 -9.94 -13.80
N SER A 595 -15.47 -10.16 -14.95
CA SER A 595 -16.75 -10.90 -14.96
C SER A 595 -16.56 -12.38 -14.61
N GLY A 596 -15.50 -13.03 -15.10
CA GLY A 596 -15.15 -14.42 -14.75
C GLY A 596 -14.81 -14.59 -13.27
N THR A 597 -14.06 -13.67 -12.71
CA THR A 597 -13.69 -13.64 -11.28
C THR A 597 -14.92 -13.35 -10.41
N LEU A 598 -15.78 -12.42 -10.80
CA LEU A 598 -17.04 -12.15 -10.09
C LEU A 598 -17.99 -13.35 -10.12
N ALA A 599 -18.00 -14.14 -11.20
CA ALA A 599 -18.74 -15.40 -11.25
C ALA A 599 -18.24 -16.43 -10.22
N LYS A 600 -16.91 -16.55 -10.04
CA LYS A 600 -16.30 -17.40 -9.01
C LYS A 600 -16.69 -16.93 -7.61
N ILE A 601 -16.58 -15.62 -7.36
CA ILE A 601 -16.95 -14.99 -6.07
C ILE A 601 -18.43 -15.21 -5.78
N ALA A 602 -19.31 -14.98 -6.75
CA ALA A 602 -20.76 -15.20 -6.59
C ALA A 602 -21.07 -16.65 -6.21
N ARG A 603 -20.41 -17.63 -6.85
CA ARG A 603 -20.56 -19.05 -6.52
C ARG A 603 -20.12 -19.36 -5.08
N ILE A 604 -18.98 -18.84 -4.65
CA ILE A 604 -18.45 -19.00 -3.29
C ILE A 604 -19.40 -18.41 -2.25
N LEU A 605 -20.02 -17.27 -2.56
CA LEU A 605 -21.00 -16.60 -1.70
C LEU A 605 -22.42 -17.20 -1.78
N GLY A 606 -22.61 -18.31 -2.51
CA GLY A 606 -23.91 -18.96 -2.67
C GLY A 606 -24.91 -18.25 -3.59
N LYS A 607 -24.46 -17.26 -4.39
CA LYS A 607 -25.30 -16.45 -5.30
C LYS A 607 -25.35 -17.09 -6.69
N THR A 608 -26.09 -18.19 -6.81
CA THR A 608 -26.09 -19.06 -8.01
C THR A 608 -26.53 -18.37 -9.30
N GLU A 609 -27.54 -17.51 -9.25
CA GLU A 609 -28.05 -16.77 -10.41
C GLU A 609 -27.01 -15.77 -10.92
N ASP A 610 -26.40 -14.99 -10.01
CA ASP A 610 -25.32 -14.07 -10.32
C ASP A 610 -24.10 -14.84 -10.88
N ALA A 611 -23.75 -15.98 -10.32
CA ALA A 611 -22.66 -16.81 -10.80
C ALA A 611 -22.87 -17.24 -12.28
N ALA A 612 -24.08 -17.70 -12.61
CA ALA A 612 -24.43 -18.07 -13.97
C ALA A 612 -24.41 -16.86 -14.93
N LYS A 613 -24.98 -15.73 -14.50
CA LYS A 613 -25.01 -14.47 -15.27
C LYS A 613 -23.62 -13.97 -15.61
N TYR A 614 -22.71 -13.90 -14.63
CA TYR A 614 -21.35 -13.37 -14.85
C TYR A 614 -20.47 -14.36 -15.60
N LYS A 615 -20.64 -15.67 -15.42
CA LYS A 615 -19.98 -16.70 -16.23
C LYS A 615 -20.37 -16.57 -17.71
N GLU A 616 -21.66 -16.39 -18.00
CA GLU A 616 -22.14 -16.21 -19.36
C GLU A 616 -21.64 -14.89 -19.97
N LEU A 617 -21.55 -13.81 -19.19
CA LEU A 617 -20.96 -12.55 -19.64
C LEU A 617 -19.49 -12.75 -20.03
N SER A 618 -18.67 -13.36 -19.16
CA SER A 618 -17.27 -13.66 -19.44
C SER A 618 -17.09 -14.48 -20.72
N ARG A 619 -17.94 -15.49 -20.94
CA ARG A 619 -17.94 -16.29 -22.17
C ARG A 619 -18.24 -15.44 -23.41
N LYS A 620 -19.27 -14.58 -23.38
CA LYS A 620 -19.64 -13.68 -24.49
C LYS A 620 -18.52 -12.70 -24.84
N VAL A 621 -17.80 -12.20 -23.83
CA VAL A 621 -16.63 -11.32 -24.02
C VAL A 621 -15.48 -12.11 -24.68
N ALA A 622 -15.21 -13.33 -24.23
CA ALA A 622 -14.18 -14.20 -24.84
C ALA A 622 -14.51 -14.52 -26.29
N ASP A 623 -15.77 -14.89 -26.59
CA ASP A 623 -16.25 -15.15 -27.96
C ASP A 623 -16.10 -13.91 -28.85
N ALA A 624 -16.41 -12.72 -28.33
CA ALA A 624 -16.26 -11.46 -29.04
C ALA A 624 -14.78 -11.14 -29.32
N TYR A 625 -13.89 -11.33 -28.33
CA TYR A 625 -12.45 -11.18 -28.50
C TYR A 625 -11.93 -12.04 -29.64
N CYS A 626 -12.21 -13.33 -29.60
CA CYS A 626 -11.77 -14.28 -30.63
C CYS A 626 -12.38 -13.94 -31.99
N GLY A 627 -13.68 -13.61 -32.07
CA GLY A 627 -14.37 -13.34 -33.33
C GLY A 627 -14.05 -12.00 -33.97
N VAL A 628 -13.58 -11.00 -33.20
CA VAL A 628 -13.32 -9.64 -33.69
C VAL A 628 -11.83 -9.30 -33.73
N LEU A 629 -11.06 -9.68 -32.69
CA LEU A 629 -9.65 -9.29 -32.54
C LEU A 629 -8.66 -10.34 -33.06
N THR A 630 -9.15 -11.51 -33.50
CA THR A 630 -8.30 -12.58 -34.09
C THR A 630 -8.78 -12.95 -35.49
N ASP A 631 -8.01 -13.79 -36.17
CA ASP A 631 -8.35 -14.39 -37.47
C ASP A 631 -9.22 -15.66 -37.36
N GLY A 632 -9.58 -16.05 -36.14
CA GLY A 632 -10.28 -17.30 -35.85
C GLY A 632 -9.40 -18.55 -35.81
N ASN A 633 -8.12 -18.47 -36.22
CA ASN A 633 -7.14 -19.56 -36.24
C ASN A 633 -6.02 -19.38 -35.20
N GLY A 634 -6.24 -18.59 -34.15
CA GLY A 634 -5.27 -18.36 -33.07
C GLY A 634 -4.24 -17.25 -33.34
N LYS A 635 -4.39 -16.48 -34.44
CA LYS A 635 -3.58 -15.30 -34.71
C LYS A 635 -4.34 -14.02 -34.38
N THR A 636 -3.76 -13.11 -33.61
CA THR A 636 -4.34 -11.79 -33.34
C THR A 636 -4.14 -10.85 -34.54
N LYS A 637 -5.07 -9.92 -34.76
CA LYS A 637 -5.00 -8.95 -35.88
C LYS A 637 -3.86 -7.95 -35.71
N GLU A 638 -3.51 -7.61 -34.49
CA GLU A 638 -2.33 -6.84 -34.14
C GLU A 638 -1.40 -7.72 -33.31
N GLU A 639 -0.17 -7.89 -33.78
CA GLU A 639 0.78 -8.86 -33.21
C GLU A 639 1.71 -8.18 -32.20
N PHE A 640 1.38 -8.29 -30.90
CA PHE A 640 2.22 -7.90 -29.77
C PHE A 640 1.99 -8.91 -28.63
N GLN A 641 2.98 -9.06 -27.75
CA GLN A 641 2.96 -10.13 -26.74
C GLN A 641 1.70 -10.12 -25.89
N THR A 642 1.26 -8.96 -25.35
CA THR A 642 0.09 -8.84 -24.46
C THR A 642 -1.20 -9.29 -25.13
N ALA A 643 -1.37 -9.12 -26.46
CA ALA A 643 -2.56 -9.56 -27.18
C ALA A 643 -2.77 -11.08 -27.16
N TYR A 644 -1.69 -11.85 -26.99
CA TYR A 644 -1.73 -13.31 -26.81
C TYR A 644 -1.71 -13.74 -25.35
N VAL A 645 -0.92 -13.03 -24.51
CA VAL A 645 -0.73 -13.37 -23.09
C VAL A 645 -2.05 -13.37 -22.34
N LEU A 646 -2.83 -12.30 -22.46
CA LEU A 646 -4.07 -12.16 -21.70
C LEU A 646 -5.09 -13.24 -22.07
N PRO A 647 -5.45 -13.46 -23.35
CA PRO A 647 -6.45 -14.48 -23.69
C PRO A 647 -5.96 -15.91 -23.46
N LEU A 648 -4.65 -16.21 -23.52
CA LEU A 648 -4.10 -17.52 -23.15
C LEU A 648 -4.22 -17.77 -21.65
N TYR A 649 -3.80 -16.81 -20.82
CA TYR A 649 -3.87 -16.91 -19.36
C TYR A 649 -5.31 -17.01 -18.85
N LEU A 650 -6.23 -16.20 -19.42
CA LEU A 650 -7.64 -16.14 -19.05
C LEU A 650 -8.49 -17.26 -19.71
N ASN A 651 -7.90 -18.15 -20.47
CA ASN A 651 -8.59 -19.23 -21.21
C ASN A 651 -9.72 -18.71 -22.12
N MET A 652 -9.47 -17.62 -22.85
CA MET A 652 -10.44 -17.01 -23.77
C MET A 652 -10.42 -17.69 -25.15
N PHE A 653 -9.30 -18.28 -25.55
CA PHE A 653 -9.23 -19.01 -26.83
C PHE A 653 -9.99 -20.34 -26.76
N PRO A 654 -10.74 -20.70 -27.81
CA PRO A 654 -11.29 -22.05 -27.97
C PRO A 654 -10.17 -23.11 -27.97
N GLU A 655 -10.43 -24.28 -27.40
CA GLU A 655 -9.42 -25.32 -27.19
C GLU A 655 -8.69 -25.74 -28.46
N ASN A 656 -9.44 -25.80 -29.59
CA ASN A 656 -8.91 -26.18 -30.89
C ASN A 656 -7.90 -25.21 -31.53
N VAL A 657 -7.85 -23.94 -31.05
CA VAL A 657 -6.90 -22.92 -31.58
C VAL A 657 -5.93 -22.44 -30.52
N LYS A 658 -6.09 -22.85 -29.28
CA LYS A 658 -5.30 -22.41 -28.12
C LYS A 658 -3.80 -22.75 -28.28
N ALA A 659 -3.48 -23.98 -28.70
CA ALA A 659 -2.11 -24.41 -28.95
C ALA A 659 -1.41 -23.54 -30.02
N LYS A 660 -2.12 -23.23 -31.11
CA LYS A 660 -1.59 -22.36 -32.17
C LYS A 660 -1.41 -20.91 -31.71
N ALA A 661 -2.28 -20.41 -30.86
CA ALA A 661 -2.12 -19.08 -30.26
C ALA A 661 -0.87 -19.04 -29.35
N ALA A 662 -0.62 -20.09 -28.59
CA ALA A 662 0.58 -20.23 -27.77
C ALA A 662 1.87 -20.30 -28.63
N GLU A 663 1.89 -21.07 -29.74
CA GLU A 663 2.99 -21.06 -30.70
C GLU A 663 3.26 -19.67 -31.30
N ASN A 664 2.20 -18.89 -31.58
CA ASN A 664 2.35 -17.52 -32.08
C ASN A 664 2.96 -16.60 -31.02
N LEU A 665 2.59 -16.76 -29.73
CA LEU A 665 3.25 -16.06 -28.63
C LEU A 665 4.74 -16.42 -28.55
N VAL A 666 5.08 -17.73 -28.63
CA VAL A 666 6.48 -18.19 -28.62
C VAL A 666 7.27 -17.52 -29.73
N LYS A 667 6.74 -17.48 -30.98
CA LYS A 667 7.42 -16.81 -32.12
C LYS A 667 7.67 -15.31 -31.83
N LEU A 668 6.76 -14.62 -31.18
CA LEU A 668 6.96 -13.21 -30.81
C LEU A 668 8.02 -13.06 -29.72
N VAL A 669 8.05 -13.96 -28.75
CA VAL A 669 9.07 -13.99 -27.69
C VAL A 669 10.45 -14.31 -28.28
N GLU A 670 10.57 -15.31 -29.14
CA GLU A 670 11.81 -15.68 -29.85
C GLU A 670 12.30 -14.52 -30.75
N LYS A 671 11.39 -13.92 -31.53
CA LYS A 671 11.73 -12.77 -32.37
C LYS A 671 12.23 -11.57 -31.55
N ASN A 672 11.83 -11.45 -30.30
CA ASN A 672 12.28 -10.43 -29.38
C ASN A 672 13.44 -10.90 -28.47
N ASP A 673 14.20 -11.92 -28.91
CA ASP A 673 15.33 -12.49 -28.17
C ASP A 673 15.01 -12.84 -26.70
N TYR A 674 13.82 -13.38 -26.45
CA TYR A 674 13.29 -13.72 -25.12
C TYR A 674 13.23 -12.53 -24.15
N LYS A 675 13.09 -11.31 -24.67
CA LYS A 675 12.94 -10.09 -23.90
C LYS A 675 11.48 -9.80 -23.60
N ILE A 676 11.24 -8.99 -22.55
CA ILE A 676 9.90 -8.51 -22.20
C ILE A 676 9.41 -7.55 -23.28
N GLY A 677 8.26 -7.84 -23.89
CA GLY A 677 7.55 -6.98 -24.84
C GLY A 677 6.12 -6.67 -24.36
N THR A 678 5.80 -6.99 -23.12
CA THR A 678 4.51 -6.74 -22.50
C THR A 678 4.55 -5.48 -21.66
N GLY A 679 3.47 -4.72 -21.68
CA GLY A 679 3.22 -3.64 -20.72
C GLY A 679 2.65 -4.17 -19.41
N PHE A 680 2.15 -3.22 -18.65
CA PHE A 680 1.58 -3.39 -17.33
C PHE A 680 0.54 -4.54 -17.21
N PRO A 681 -0.48 -4.67 -18.10
CA PRO A 681 -1.47 -5.75 -18.00
C PRO A 681 -0.91 -7.13 -18.31
N GLY A 682 0.09 -7.23 -19.19
CA GLY A 682 0.58 -8.50 -19.71
C GLY A 682 1.72 -9.13 -18.93
N THR A 683 2.61 -8.31 -18.36
CA THR A 683 3.86 -8.78 -17.71
C THR A 683 3.63 -9.75 -16.55
N PRO A 684 2.63 -9.58 -15.67
CA PRO A 684 2.39 -10.53 -14.58
C PRO A 684 2.01 -11.94 -15.04
N TYR A 685 1.57 -12.10 -16.27
CA TYR A 685 0.94 -13.32 -16.77
C TYR A 685 1.73 -14.03 -17.87
N ILE A 686 2.74 -13.40 -18.49
CA ILE A 686 3.42 -13.95 -19.67
C ILE A 686 4.09 -15.30 -19.40
N LEU A 687 4.78 -15.44 -18.26
CA LEU A 687 5.47 -16.70 -17.93
C LEU A 687 4.47 -17.84 -17.70
N PHE A 688 3.31 -17.54 -17.09
CA PHE A 688 2.23 -18.51 -16.91
C PHE A 688 1.54 -18.83 -18.23
N ALA A 689 1.27 -17.82 -19.08
CA ALA A 689 0.68 -18.02 -20.38
C ALA A 689 1.53 -18.94 -21.28
N LEU A 690 2.86 -18.87 -21.16
CA LEU A 690 3.78 -19.77 -21.84
C LEU A 690 3.80 -21.17 -21.18
N ALA A 691 4.05 -21.24 -19.87
CA ALA A 691 4.27 -22.50 -19.17
C ALA A 691 3.02 -23.39 -19.13
N ASP A 692 1.84 -22.81 -18.86
CA ASP A 692 0.56 -23.53 -18.76
C ASP A 692 0.08 -24.06 -20.13
N ASN A 693 0.66 -23.51 -21.23
CA ASN A 693 0.36 -23.96 -22.60
C ASN A 693 1.50 -24.79 -23.22
N GLY A 694 2.40 -25.39 -22.40
CA GLY A 694 3.40 -26.36 -22.83
C GLY A 694 4.76 -25.77 -23.22
N HIS A 695 4.98 -24.44 -23.02
CA HIS A 695 6.22 -23.76 -23.42
C HIS A 695 7.04 -23.28 -22.21
N ALA A 696 7.19 -24.14 -21.19
CA ALA A 696 7.93 -23.82 -19.97
C ALA A 696 9.41 -23.45 -20.25
N ASP A 697 10.06 -24.10 -21.20
CA ASP A 697 11.45 -23.78 -21.57
C ASP A 697 11.59 -22.34 -22.10
N THR A 698 10.61 -21.87 -22.89
CA THR A 698 10.56 -20.49 -23.37
C THR A 698 10.36 -19.52 -22.21
N ALA A 699 9.47 -19.83 -21.26
CA ALA A 699 9.27 -19.03 -20.05
C ALA A 699 10.55 -18.93 -19.21
N TYR A 700 11.29 -20.03 -19.04
CA TYR A 700 12.58 -20.01 -18.31
C TYR A 700 13.67 -19.23 -19.04
N LYS A 701 13.80 -19.37 -20.36
CA LYS A 701 14.74 -18.54 -21.14
C LYS A 701 14.44 -17.07 -20.99
N MET A 702 13.16 -16.70 -20.94
CA MET A 702 12.72 -15.33 -20.74
C MET A 702 13.02 -14.83 -19.31
N LEU A 703 12.73 -15.64 -18.28
CA LEU A 703 13.01 -15.33 -16.88
C LEU A 703 14.50 -15.14 -16.60
N LEU A 704 15.34 -16.01 -17.18
CA LEU A 704 16.80 -16.01 -16.97
C LEU A 704 17.56 -15.08 -17.94
N ASN A 705 16.85 -14.33 -18.78
CA ASN A 705 17.45 -13.36 -19.68
C ASN A 705 18.01 -12.18 -18.88
N THR A 706 19.27 -11.79 -19.16
CA THR A 706 19.99 -10.70 -18.53
C THR A 706 20.16 -9.47 -19.41
N GLN A 707 19.56 -9.49 -20.62
CA GLN A 707 19.62 -8.37 -21.57
C GLN A 707 18.39 -7.47 -21.42
N CYS A 708 18.55 -6.17 -21.62
CA CYS A 708 17.47 -5.19 -21.61
C CYS A 708 16.48 -5.40 -22.78
N PRO A 709 15.18 -5.36 -22.54
CA PRO A 709 14.45 -5.32 -21.25
C PRO A 709 14.17 -6.73 -20.68
N SER A 710 14.59 -6.98 -19.45
CA SER A 710 14.30 -8.25 -18.74
C SER A 710 14.34 -8.07 -17.21
N TRP A 711 13.81 -9.04 -16.45
CA TRP A 711 13.85 -9.02 -14.98
C TRP A 711 15.27 -9.03 -14.41
N LEU A 712 16.18 -9.83 -15.00
CA LEU A 712 17.55 -9.94 -14.48
C LEU A 712 18.50 -8.88 -15.05
N TYR A 713 18.08 -8.12 -16.06
CA TYR A 713 18.83 -6.95 -16.50
C TYR A 713 18.98 -5.93 -15.37
N GLU A 714 17.88 -5.60 -14.70
CA GLU A 714 17.91 -4.65 -13.59
C GLU A 714 18.84 -5.11 -12.46
N VAL A 715 18.82 -6.43 -12.15
CA VAL A 715 19.73 -7.04 -11.18
C VAL A 715 21.18 -6.92 -11.62
N ARG A 716 21.47 -7.19 -12.89
CA ARG A 716 22.83 -7.13 -13.47
C ARG A 716 23.42 -5.72 -13.39
N VAL A 717 22.63 -4.70 -13.60
CA VAL A 717 23.07 -3.29 -13.52
C VAL A 717 22.97 -2.70 -12.11
N GLY A 718 22.73 -3.51 -11.08
CA GLY A 718 22.85 -3.14 -9.67
C GLY A 718 21.62 -2.54 -9.05
N ALA A 719 20.43 -2.72 -9.62
CA ALA A 719 19.17 -2.32 -9.00
C ALA A 719 18.96 -3.02 -7.66
N THR A 720 18.40 -2.30 -6.71
CA THR A 720 18.06 -2.79 -5.36
C THR A 720 16.54 -2.80 -5.09
N THR A 721 15.78 -2.30 -6.04
CA THR A 721 14.32 -2.42 -6.18
C THR A 721 14.00 -2.73 -7.63
N VAL A 722 12.79 -3.20 -7.96
CA VAL A 722 12.36 -3.40 -9.35
C VAL A 722 11.94 -2.05 -9.93
N TRP A 723 12.31 -1.76 -11.16
CA TRP A 723 12.00 -0.50 -11.83
C TRP A 723 10.59 -0.50 -12.46
N GLU A 724 10.01 0.69 -12.66
CA GLU A 724 8.75 0.84 -13.38
C GLU A 724 8.92 0.45 -14.86
N ARG A 725 10.01 0.88 -15.48
CA ARG A 725 10.40 0.54 -16.84
C ARG A 725 11.59 -0.38 -16.83
N TRP A 726 11.53 -1.47 -17.61
CA TRP A 726 12.61 -2.45 -17.78
C TRP A 726 13.85 -1.88 -18.49
N ASP A 727 13.67 -0.75 -19.21
CA ASP A 727 14.68 -0.01 -19.97
C ASP A 727 14.98 1.37 -19.36
N GLY A 728 14.75 1.51 -18.04
CA GLY A 728 14.89 2.80 -17.33
C GLY A 728 16.31 3.35 -17.30
N LEU A 729 17.33 2.46 -17.19
CA LEU A 729 18.73 2.83 -17.34
C LEU A 729 19.40 1.93 -18.38
N ASP A 730 20.40 2.46 -19.10
CA ASP A 730 21.27 1.71 -19.97
C ASP A 730 22.38 0.95 -19.20
N GLU A 731 23.28 0.26 -19.91
CA GLU A 731 24.38 -0.50 -19.31
C GLU A 731 25.42 0.37 -18.58
N ASN A 732 25.47 1.67 -18.89
CA ASN A 732 26.34 2.64 -18.24
C ASN A 732 25.67 3.29 -17.02
N GLY A 733 24.41 2.95 -16.73
CA GLY A 733 23.62 3.60 -15.69
C GLY A 733 23.04 4.93 -16.11
N GLU A 734 23.11 5.26 -17.40
CA GLU A 734 22.53 6.47 -17.96
C GLU A 734 21.07 6.24 -18.36
N CYS A 735 20.26 7.24 -18.13
CA CYS A 735 18.92 7.22 -18.65
C CYS A 735 18.92 7.48 -20.16
N PRO A 736 18.41 6.59 -21.01
CA PRO A 736 18.26 6.87 -22.43
C PRO A 736 17.20 7.99 -22.63
N ILE A 737 17.63 9.23 -22.47
CA ILE A 737 16.81 10.43 -22.70
C ILE A 737 16.60 10.54 -24.21
N GLY A 738 15.39 10.26 -24.68
CA GLY A 738 15.01 10.66 -26.05
C GLY A 738 14.72 12.16 -26.11
N ASP A 739 15.01 12.77 -27.24
CA ASP A 739 14.75 14.18 -27.56
C ASP A 739 13.28 14.62 -27.49
N ASP A 740 12.37 13.67 -27.27
CA ASP A 740 10.94 13.91 -27.13
C ASP A 740 10.58 14.05 -25.65
N GLY A 741 10.17 15.25 -25.23
CA GLY A 741 9.82 15.63 -23.84
C GLY A 741 8.81 14.74 -23.10
N ASP A 742 8.24 13.73 -23.76
CA ASP A 742 7.32 12.73 -23.18
C ASP A 742 8.04 11.64 -22.36
N ARG A 743 9.38 11.53 -22.40
CA ARG A 743 10.15 10.48 -21.70
C ARG A 743 10.63 10.87 -20.31
N HIS A 744 10.61 12.14 -19.96
CA HIS A 744 11.05 12.61 -18.64
C HIS A 744 10.20 12.11 -17.48
N ASP A 745 8.95 11.73 -17.74
CA ASP A 745 7.99 11.34 -16.70
C ASP A 745 8.08 9.87 -16.27
N ASP A 746 8.78 9.01 -17.04
CA ASP A 746 8.71 7.55 -16.91
C ASP A 746 9.99 6.90 -16.37
N LEU A 747 10.96 7.68 -15.88
CA LEU A 747 12.30 7.19 -15.62
C LEU A 747 12.47 6.67 -14.18
N VAL A 748 13.12 5.53 -14.08
CA VAL A 748 13.58 4.84 -12.85
C VAL A 748 12.73 5.10 -11.62
N GLN A 749 11.71 4.28 -11.43
CA GLN A 749 10.97 4.22 -10.18
C GLN A 749 11.28 2.91 -9.49
N PRO A 750 11.48 2.91 -8.17
CA PRO A 750 11.31 1.68 -7.44
C PRO A 750 9.86 1.29 -7.62
N LEU A 751 9.67 0.09 -7.98
CA LEU A 751 8.45 -0.60 -8.26
C LEU A 751 7.19 0.24 -8.04
N ARG A 752 6.64 0.84 -9.07
CA ARG A 752 5.19 0.80 -9.13
C ARG A 752 4.86 -0.67 -8.98
N GLN A 753 4.04 -1.02 -8.03
CA GLN A 753 3.63 -2.39 -7.68
C GLN A 753 3.15 -3.23 -8.89
N ARG A 754 3.31 -2.68 -10.06
CA ARG A 754 2.80 -3.11 -11.36
C ARG A 754 3.46 -4.37 -11.91
N ARG A 755 4.72 -4.67 -11.56
CA ARG A 755 5.51 -5.66 -12.32
C ARG A 755 5.98 -6.86 -11.52
N GLY A 756 5.49 -7.03 -10.30
CA GLY A 756 5.72 -8.25 -9.54
C GLY A 756 5.04 -9.44 -10.21
N GLY A 757 5.61 -9.94 -11.29
CA GLY A 757 5.25 -11.25 -11.81
C GLY A 757 5.53 -12.30 -10.73
N ARG A 758 4.61 -13.23 -10.50
CA ARG A 758 4.93 -14.46 -9.78
C ARG A 758 6.11 -15.08 -10.51
N VAL A 759 7.27 -15.19 -9.87
CA VAL A 759 8.41 -15.92 -10.46
C VAL A 759 8.08 -17.39 -10.39
N PRO A 760 7.91 -18.11 -11.50
CA PRO A 760 7.73 -19.56 -11.48
C PRO A 760 9.03 -20.21 -11.00
N LEU A 761 8.95 -21.01 -9.93
CA LEU A 761 10.11 -21.77 -9.49
C LEU A 761 10.30 -23.00 -10.38
N PRO A 762 11.55 -23.38 -10.72
CA PRO A 762 11.82 -24.58 -11.51
C PRO A 762 11.30 -25.83 -10.81
N PRO A 763 10.77 -26.82 -11.54
CA PRO A 763 10.50 -28.14 -10.99
C PRO A 763 11.80 -28.73 -10.47
N ARG A 764 11.80 -29.27 -9.24
CA ARG A 764 12.94 -30.05 -8.73
C ARG A 764 13.24 -31.19 -9.69
N ALA A 765 14.44 -31.23 -10.19
CA ALA A 765 14.96 -32.40 -10.90
C ALA A 765 14.92 -33.60 -9.94
N GLY A 766 14.10 -34.60 -10.26
CA GLY A 766 14.10 -35.89 -9.60
C GLY A 766 12.82 -36.24 -8.83
N CYS A 767 11.72 -36.48 -9.57
CA CYS A 767 10.69 -37.48 -9.24
C CYS A 767 9.83 -37.73 -10.47
N GLY A 768 9.65 -39.04 -10.77
CA GLY A 768 9.12 -39.58 -12.01
C GLY A 768 7.82 -39.00 -12.52
N ALA A 769 7.69 -39.15 -13.82
CA ALA A 769 6.60 -38.73 -14.67
C ALA A 769 5.20 -39.12 -14.11
N HIS A 770 4.38 -38.15 -13.78
CA HIS A 770 2.95 -38.23 -13.92
C HIS A 770 2.39 -36.90 -14.44
N ARG A 771 1.50 -37.04 -15.41
CA ARG A 771 0.95 -36.03 -16.31
C ARG A 771 0.39 -34.80 -15.60
N GLY A 772 0.79 -33.63 -16.04
CA GLY A 772 -0.07 -32.51 -16.33
C GLY A 772 -0.54 -31.65 -15.16
N ARG A 773 0.36 -31.11 -14.34
CA ARG A 773 0.20 -29.82 -13.64
C ARG A 773 1.60 -29.36 -13.27
N VAL A 774 1.97 -28.16 -13.69
CA VAL A 774 3.13 -27.46 -13.12
C VAL A 774 2.94 -27.44 -11.61
N PRO A 775 3.84 -28.00 -10.81
CA PRO A 775 3.72 -27.98 -9.36
C PRO A 775 3.69 -26.50 -8.92
N GLN A 776 2.61 -26.08 -8.29
CA GLN A 776 2.68 -24.89 -7.45
C GLN A 776 3.72 -25.19 -6.39
N VAL A 777 4.84 -24.48 -6.45
CA VAL A 777 5.84 -24.59 -5.41
C VAL A 777 5.18 -24.13 -4.11
N GLN A 778 4.94 -25.07 -3.22
CA GLN A 778 4.70 -24.77 -1.82
C GLN A 778 5.96 -24.13 -1.28
N VAL A 779 5.92 -22.80 -1.13
CA VAL A 779 6.79 -22.12 -0.20
C VAL A 779 6.39 -22.69 1.17
N CYS A 780 7.30 -23.34 1.84
CA CYS A 780 7.13 -23.71 3.24
C CYS A 780 7.12 -22.41 4.08
N ALA A 781 6.01 -21.65 3.99
CA ALA A 781 5.59 -20.80 5.07
C ALA A 781 4.95 -21.76 6.09
N GLY A 782 5.37 -21.70 7.33
CA GLY A 782 4.86 -22.58 8.37
C GLY A 782 3.33 -22.65 8.30
N GLY A 783 2.80 -23.84 8.06
CA GLY A 783 1.46 -24.24 8.43
C GLY A 783 0.26 -23.77 7.63
N ARG A 784 0.31 -23.47 6.32
CA ARG A 784 -0.93 -23.27 5.55
C ARG A 784 -1.01 -24.20 4.34
N ARG A 785 -1.70 -25.33 4.50
CA ARG A 785 -2.11 -26.19 3.39
C ARG A 785 -3.35 -25.60 2.72
N ARG A 786 -3.28 -25.35 1.42
CA ARG A 786 -4.46 -25.10 0.59
C ARG A 786 -5.16 -26.44 0.31
N HIS A 787 -6.42 -26.56 0.70
CA HIS A 787 -7.31 -27.59 0.19
C HIS A 787 -7.89 -27.10 -1.15
N HIS A 788 -7.47 -27.72 -2.24
CA HIS A 788 -8.26 -27.76 -3.47
C HIS A 788 -9.04 -29.08 -3.46
N ARG A 789 -10.35 -29.02 -3.26
CA ARG A 789 -11.25 -30.03 -3.77
C ARG A 789 -12.28 -29.35 -4.66
N GLY A 790 -12.48 -29.96 -5.85
CA GLY A 790 -13.60 -29.99 -6.76
C GLY A 790 -14.07 -28.69 -7.39
#